data_c038b45435d17f64d71df1deedbac639
#
_entry.id   c038b45435d17f64d71df1deedbac639
#
_cell.length_a   1.000
_cell.length_b   1.000
_cell.length_c   1.000
_cell.angle_alpha   90.00
_cell.angle_beta   90.00
_cell.angle_gamma   90.00
#
_symmetry.space_group_name_H-M   'P 1'
#
loop_
_entity.id
_entity.type
_entity.pdbx_description
1 polymer ?
#
loop_
_entity_poly.entity_id
_entity_poly.type
_entity_poly.pdbx_seq_one_letter_code
_entity_poly.pdbx_strand_id
1 'polypeptide(L)'
;FLYLIAGLTQLLFSNRKDIRLIDAEPRRRNSSRILIKDLEDVNFVDFYFEEQLIFWADVGLEEIRSMHMNDPKTNKSIITTGLISPDGLAVDWMGKKLYWSDSETNRIEVSNLDGTYRKVLFWRDLDQPRSIALVPTDGWMFWTDWGETPKIEKASMDGNQTTRIAIVMNDISWPNGIAVDYDTKRLYWTDAKKKCITSVDFNGNNRQLITKDEIPHPFALTLHRDTLFWTDWSTKAVHGCNKLSGCVKRSTIGGYFTPMGIQVYHKERQPTGPTPCNKNNGNCSHLCLLSANEPFYSCACPTGVRLKPDSFNCENGPQELLLLVRRTDIRRISLDTPDFTDVVLELENIKHAIAVDYDPVMKQIYWTDDETRAIRRAQLNGSGQENLVTTEIHHPDGIAVDWIARNLYWTDTGTDRIEVARLNGTSRKILIAEGLLEPRAIVLDPPEGHMYWTDWGDNPKIEKAALDGSQRIVLISTGLGWPNGLSIDYQERKLYWGDAKTDKIEVSNLDGTDRRELVSDHLPHIFGFSLLGNYIYWTDWQRRSIERVDKVTGVIRDIIIDQLPDLMGLKAINVNAVHGTNPCAINNGNCSHLCLNRPGNNFTCACPIGLELTSDNVTCIVPEAFLIFSRKENIRRISLESYRGDVIPIQGVQEVTALDYDISDDRIYWTDVSTKTISRAYINGSSVESVIIFGLNYPEGMAVDWIAQNLYWADLGLNRIEVARLNGQHRRVILYHNMDDPRSLALDPAEGYLYWTDWGTNGRIERAALDGSYRKILIGKLGRPNSLTIDYVEQRLYWIDLDTKRIESSDLSGNQRMPLFGSSLHEPYSLTQYADYIYWADWTTGKIERAHKLSGENRTIIQENLDSVMDIQVYHTSRQSGWNPCAVNNGGCSHLCLALPVSVQQKAYTHH
;
A
#
# COMPACT_ATOMS: atom_id res chain seq x y z
N PHE A 1 15.62 -57.57 -11.83
CA PHE A 1 16.65 -56.54 -11.57
C PHE A 1 16.28 -55.65 -10.33
N LEU A 2 15.03 -55.50 -9.97
CA LEU A 2 14.58 -54.68 -8.81
C LEU A 2 14.72 -55.42 -7.43
N TYR A 3 14.85 -56.74 -7.43
CA TYR A 3 14.98 -57.56 -6.18
C TYR A 3 16.39 -57.65 -5.61
N LEU A 4 17.45 -57.23 -6.36
CA LEU A 4 18.83 -57.25 -5.92
C LEU A 4 19.32 -55.91 -5.31
N ILE A 5 18.51 -54.83 -5.33
CA ILE A 5 18.88 -53.54 -4.78
C ILE A 5 18.37 -53.37 -3.31
N ALA A 6 17.44 -54.22 -2.85
CA ALA A 6 16.81 -54.12 -1.52
C ALA A 6 17.72 -54.46 -0.32
N GLY A 7 19.01 -54.74 -0.55
CA GLY A 7 19.94 -55.10 0.52
C GLY A 7 21.18 -54.20 0.66
N LEU A 8 21.35 -53.17 -0.16
CA LEU A 8 22.51 -52.24 -0.11
C LEU A 8 22.16 -51.02 0.72
N THR A 9 22.98 -50.70 1.72
CA THR A 9 22.87 -49.45 2.48
C THR A 9 23.32 -48.29 1.58
N GLN A 10 22.39 -47.37 1.31
CA GLN A 10 22.66 -46.15 0.56
C GLN A 10 22.60 -44.94 1.48
N LEU A 11 23.44 -43.93 1.21
CA LEU A 11 23.46 -42.67 1.92
C LEU A 11 22.94 -41.56 0.98
N LEU A 12 21.85 -40.91 1.43
CA LEU A 12 21.29 -39.72 0.84
C LEU A 12 21.90 -38.52 1.57
N PHE A 13 22.55 -37.59 0.87
CA PHE A 13 23.12 -36.40 1.50
C PHE A 13 23.09 -35.18 0.59
N SER A 14 23.07 -34.00 1.21
CA SER A 14 23.21 -32.71 0.54
C SER A 14 24.66 -32.27 0.52
N ASN A 15 25.05 -31.61 -0.57
CA ASN A 15 26.39 -31.04 -0.79
C ASN A 15 26.26 -29.56 -1.21
N ARG A 16 25.48 -28.80 -0.48
CA ARG A 16 25.01 -27.40 -0.71
C ARG A 16 24.32 -27.18 -2.04
N LYS A 17 25.01 -27.42 -3.16
CA LYS A 17 24.56 -27.16 -4.53
C LYS A 17 23.92 -28.37 -5.23
N ASP A 18 23.97 -29.51 -4.61
CA ASP A 18 23.39 -30.76 -5.15
C ASP A 18 22.95 -31.73 -4.02
N ILE A 19 22.08 -32.67 -4.36
CA ILE A 19 21.70 -33.79 -3.50
C ILE A 19 22.14 -35.09 -4.18
N ARG A 20 22.75 -35.96 -3.42
CA ARG A 20 23.37 -37.20 -3.90
C ARG A 20 22.94 -38.45 -3.15
N LEU A 21 22.94 -39.56 -3.87
CA LEU A 21 22.84 -40.91 -3.35
C LEU A 21 24.11 -41.68 -3.62
N ILE A 22 24.72 -42.26 -2.57
CA ILE A 22 25.94 -43.03 -2.64
C ILE A 22 25.80 -44.36 -1.94
N ASP A 23 26.50 -45.40 -2.38
CA ASP A 23 26.60 -46.69 -1.66
C ASP A 23 27.54 -46.54 -0.45
N ALA A 24 27.09 -47.02 0.70
CA ALA A 24 27.85 -46.97 1.96
C ALA A 24 29.04 -47.95 1.99
N GLU A 25 29.08 -48.98 1.11
CA GLU A 25 30.14 -49.96 1.06
C GLU A 25 31.41 -49.47 0.32
N PRO A 26 32.59 -49.59 0.96
CA PRO A 26 33.87 -49.05 0.37
C PRO A 26 34.30 -49.64 -0.97
N ARG A 27 33.78 -50.81 -1.33
CA ARG A 27 34.23 -51.58 -2.54
C ARG A 27 33.58 -51.09 -3.83
N ARG A 28 32.61 -50.18 -3.78
CA ARG A 28 31.87 -49.62 -4.94
C ARG A 28 32.00 -48.10 -5.03
N ARG A 29 33.19 -47.56 -4.91
CA ARG A 29 33.51 -46.11 -4.87
C ARG A 29 32.99 -45.27 -6.04
N ASN A 30 32.49 -45.88 -7.14
CA ASN A 30 32.05 -45.15 -8.34
C ASN A 30 30.52 -45.07 -8.49
N SER A 31 29.73 -45.33 -7.45
CA SER A 31 28.26 -45.36 -7.50
C SER A 31 27.57 -44.08 -6.96
N SER A 32 28.24 -42.92 -7.06
CA SER A 32 27.61 -41.63 -6.73
C SER A 32 26.62 -41.21 -7.81
N ARG A 33 25.36 -41.12 -7.47
CA ARG A 33 24.28 -40.62 -8.32
C ARG A 33 23.85 -39.25 -7.81
N ILE A 34 23.92 -38.19 -8.65
CA ILE A 34 23.34 -36.90 -8.38
C ILE A 34 21.82 -37.01 -8.67
N LEU A 35 20.99 -36.74 -7.70
CA LEU A 35 19.55 -36.76 -7.84
C LEU A 35 19.03 -35.43 -8.38
N ILE A 36 19.58 -34.33 -7.87
CA ILE A 36 19.26 -32.97 -8.31
C ILE A 36 20.50 -32.09 -8.13
N LYS A 37 20.67 -31.10 -9.03
CA LYS A 37 21.79 -30.17 -9.07
C LYS A 37 21.29 -28.72 -9.25
N ASP A 38 22.20 -27.80 -9.20
CA ASP A 38 21.97 -26.37 -9.40
C ASP A 38 21.02 -25.79 -8.33
N LEU A 39 21.17 -26.24 -7.07
CA LEU A 39 20.51 -25.75 -5.88
C LEU A 39 21.27 -24.55 -5.28
N GLU A 40 20.62 -23.73 -4.45
CA GLU A 40 21.28 -22.54 -3.88
C GLU A 40 22.09 -22.84 -2.61
N ASP A 41 21.47 -23.30 -1.52
CA ASP A 41 22.19 -23.69 -0.29
C ASP A 41 21.41 -24.72 0.53
N VAL A 42 21.57 -26.01 0.22
CA VAL A 42 20.81 -27.08 0.89
C VAL A 42 21.51 -27.56 2.13
N ASN A 43 20.90 -27.38 3.29
CA ASN A 43 21.44 -27.81 4.58
C ASN A 43 21.02 -29.23 4.98
N PHE A 44 19.75 -29.53 5.03
CA PHE A 44 19.22 -30.81 5.49
C PHE A 44 18.38 -31.50 4.43
N VAL A 45 18.38 -32.83 4.48
CA VAL A 45 17.63 -33.72 3.59
C VAL A 45 17.03 -34.84 4.40
N ASP A 46 15.80 -35.23 4.09
CA ASP A 46 15.16 -36.45 4.63
C ASP A 46 14.25 -37.06 3.55
N PHE A 47 13.64 -38.22 3.84
CA PHE A 47 12.92 -38.99 2.83
C PHE A 47 11.67 -39.67 3.42
N TYR A 48 10.74 -40.01 2.55
CA TYR A 48 9.63 -40.92 2.80
C TYR A 48 9.79 -42.16 1.89
N PHE A 49 10.19 -43.26 2.50
CA PHE A 49 10.64 -44.44 1.74
C PHE A 49 9.52 -45.14 0.95
N GLU A 50 8.31 -45.22 1.54
CA GLU A 50 7.17 -45.91 0.92
C GLU A 50 6.76 -45.29 -0.42
N GLU A 51 6.74 -43.96 -0.50
CA GLU A 51 6.37 -43.23 -1.71
C GLU A 51 7.60 -42.68 -2.50
N GLN A 52 8.82 -43.06 -2.09
CA GLN A 52 10.09 -42.65 -2.70
C GLN A 52 10.23 -41.12 -2.87
N LEU A 53 9.71 -40.36 -1.88
CA LEU A 53 9.84 -38.92 -1.83
C LEU A 53 11.08 -38.51 -1.06
N ILE A 54 11.75 -37.46 -1.53
CA ILE A 54 12.81 -36.76 -0.82
C ILE A 54 12.37 -35.34 -0.53
N PHE A 55 12.79 -34.84 0.63
CA PHE A 55 12.52 -33.49 1.10
C PHE A 55 13.85 -32.83 1.45
N TRP A 56 13.96 -31.53 1.21
CA TRP A 56 15.14 -30.76 1.60
C TRP A 56 14.78 -29.31 1.94
N ALA A 57 15.59 -28.73 2.81
CA ALA A 57 15.56 -27.33 3.17
C ALA A 57 16.67 -26.59 2.41
N ASP A 58 16.30 -25.61 1.62
CA ASP A 58 17.20 -24.71 0.90
C ASP A 58 17.20 -23.35 1.61
N VAL A 59 18.26 -23.06 2.37
CA VAL A 59 18.41 -21.83 3.13
C VAL A 59 18.66 -20.63 2.20
N GLY A 60 19.30 -20.85 1.03
CA GLY A 60 19.54 -19.78 0.07
C GLY A 60 18.27 -19.27 -0.62
N LEU A 61 17.25 -20.12 -0.74
CA LEU A 61 15.93 -19.76 -1.28
C LEU A 61 14.87 -19.53 -0.19
N GLU A 62 15.20 -19.81 1.06
CA GLU A 62 14.25 -19.77 2.20
C GLU A 62 13.02 -20.66 1.95
N GLU A 63 13.24 -21.85 1.38
CA GLU A 63 12.19 -22.79 0.98
C GLU A 63 12.41 -24.21 1.51
N ILE A 64 11.32 -24.94 1.70
CA ILE A 64 11.33 -26.40 1.81
C ILE A 64 10.72 -26.98 0.53
N ARG A 65 11.42 -27.97 -0.05
CA ARG A 65 11.05 -28.55 -1.34
C ARG A 65 10.89 -30.06 -1.25
N SER A 66 10.16 -30.64 -2.19
CA SER A 66 10.01 -32.07 -2.33
C SER A 66 10.12 -32.55 -3.77
N MET A 67 10.51 -33.81 -3.94
CA MET A 67 10.65 -34.44 -5.25
C MET A 67 10.50 -35.96 -5.12
N HIS A 68 9.96 -36.62 -6.14
CA HIS A 68 10.06 -38.07 -6.26
C HIS A 68 11.48 -38.46 -6.71
N MET A 69 12.12 -39.39 -5.99
CA MET A 69 13.54 -39.76 -6.16
C MET A 69 13.93 -40.12 -7.60
N ASN A 70 13.02 -40.73 -8.36
CA ASN A 70 13.26 -41.20 -9.71
C ASN A 70 12.70 -40.29 -10.81
N ASP A 71 12.04 -39.17 -10.44
CA ASP A 71 11.50 -38.20 -11.40
C ASP A 71 11.80 -36.77 -11.00
N PRO A 72 12.88 -36.16 -11.51
CA PRO A 72 13.23 -34.77 -11.23
C PRO A 72 12.18 -33.75 -11.66
N LYS A 73 11.26 -34.09 -12.55
CA LYS A 73 10.18 -33.18 -12.97
C LYS A 73 9.13 -32.93 -11.89
N THR A 74 9.09 -33.77 -10.86
CA THR A 74 8.20 -33.61 -9.71
C THR A 74 8.73 -32.65 -8.65
N ASN A 75 9.90 -32.03 -8.87
CA ASN A 75 10.46 -31.02 -7.97
C ASN A 75 9.51 -29.86 -7.81
N LYS A 76 9.10 -29.58 -6.58
CA LYS A 76 8.20 -28.46 -6.23
C LYS A 76 8.55 -27.91 -4.86
N SER A 77 8.34 -26.60 -4.70
CA SER A 77 8.34 -25.94 -3.39
C SER A 77 7.06 -26.30 -2.64
N ILE A 78 7.18 -26.64 -1.36
CA ILE A 78 6.04 -26.98 -0.49
C ILE A 78 5.83 -25.98 0.63
N ILE A 79 6.89 -25.32 1.10
CA ILE A 79 6.84 -24.18 2.02
C ILE A 79 7.69 -23.06 1.40
N THR A 80 7.11 -21.88 1.16
CA THR A 80 7.72 -20.75 0.44
C THR A 80 7.70 -19.44 1.21
N THR A 81 7.11 -19.44 2.40
CA THR A 81 6.95 -18.21 3.19
C THR A 81 7.25 -18.45 4.66
N GLY A 82 7.69 -17.39 5.37
CA GLY A 82 7.94 -17.43 6.82
C GLY A 82 9.03 -18.40 7.25
N LEU A 83 10.01 -18.66 6.38
CA LEU A 83 11.28 -19.32 6.66
C LEU A 83 12.39 -18.28 6.51
N ILE A 84 13.44 -18.40 7.31
CA ILE A 84 14.67 -17.62 7.17
C ILE A 84 15.88 -18.55 7.11
N SER A 85 16.04 -19.43 8.09
CA SER A 85 17.10 -20.40 8.14
C SER A 85 16.56 -21.77 8.58
N PRO A 86 15.90 -22.52 7.68
CA PRO A 86 15.39 -23.85 8.01
C PRO A 86 16.57 -24.85 8.15
N ASP A 87 17.07 -24.97 9.37
CA ASP A 87 18.30 -25.69 9.72
C ASP A 87 18.10 -27.13 10.20
N GLY A 88 16.85 -27.60 10.27
CA GLY A 88 16.56 -28.99 10.58
C GLY A 88 15.30 -29.46 9.87
N LEU A 89 15.30 -30.71 9.41
CA LEU A 89 14.20 -31.30 8.67
C LEU A 89 14.06 -32.78 9.04
N ALA A 90 12.83 -33.24 9.33
CA ALA A 90 12.56 -34.64 9.62
C ALA A 90 11.16 -35.08 9.15
N VAL A 91 11.06 -36.25 8.57
CA VAL A 91 9.81 -36.85 8.09
C VAL A 91 9.24 -37.79 9.14
N ASP A 92 7.99 -37.56 9.53
CA ASP A 92 7.16 -38.55 10.22
C ASP A 92 6.49 -39.46 9.17
N TRP A 93 7.08 -40.57 8.91
CA TRP A 93 6.60 -41.56 7.92
C TRP A 93 5.34 -42.33 8.38
N MET A 94 5.00 -42.36 9.68
CA MET A 94 3.79 -43.00 10.22
C MET A 94 2.58 -42.05 10.15
N GLY A 95 2.75 -40.81 10.62
CA GLY A 95 1.70 -39.78 10.58
C GLY A 95 1.62 -39.00 9.26
N LYS A 96 2.55 -39.23 8.31
CA LYS A 96 2.70 -38.53 7.05
C LYS A 96 2.79 -37.00 7.25
N LYS A 97 3.74 -36.57 8.09
CA LYS A 97 3.99 -35.18 8.43
C LYS A 97 5.45 -34.83 8.18
N LEU A 98 5.69 -33.55 7.95
CA LEU A 98 6.99 -32.95 7.83
C LEU A 98 7.23 -32.00 8.98
N TYR A 99 8.33 -32.19 9.71
CA TYR A 99 8.77 -31.35 10.84
C TYR A 99 10.03 -30.60 10.44
N TRP A 100 10.15 -29.35 10.87
CA TRP A 100 11.38 -28.57 10.67
C TRP A 100 11.64 -27.61 11.83
N SER A 101 12.90 -27.24 12.00
CA SER A 101 13.35 -26.13 12.83
C SER A 101 13.90 -25.00 11.98
N ASP A 102 13.68 -23.80 12.42
CA ASP A 102 14.26 -22.59 11.81
C ASP A 102 15.04 -21.81 12.87
N SER A 103 16.35 -21.67 12.66
CA SER A 103 17.25 -21.12 13.67
C SER A 103 17.22 -19.59 13.78
N GLU A 104 16.67 -18.88 12.80
CA GLU A 104 16.50 -17.43 12.84
C GLU A 104 15.12 -17.03 13.35
N THR A 105 14.06 -17.77 12.97
CA THR A 105 12.72 -17.54 13.55
C THR A 105 12.54 -18.16 14.93
N ASN A 106 13.49 -19.01 15.36
CA ASN A 106 13.46 -19.72 16.64
C ASN A 106 12.18 -20.52 16.83
N ARG A 107 11.80 -21.34 15.83
CA ARG A 107 10.57 -22.12 15.81
C ARG A 107 10.81 -23.57 15.43
N ILE A 108 9.95 -24.45 15.95
CA ILE A 108 9.79 -25.81 15.46
C ILE A 108 8.36 -25.95 14.96
N GLU A 109 8.21 -26.41 13.74
CA GLU A 109 6.94 -26.44 13.03
C GLU A 109 6.67 -27.80 12.39
N VAL A 110 5.39 -28.00 12.00
CA VAL A 110 4.91 -29.23 11.33
C VAL A 110 3.90 -28.87 10.24
N SER A 111 3.89 -29.67 9.18
CA SER A 111 2.83 -29.65 8.15
C SER A 111 2.54 -31.06 7.62
N ASN A 112 1.51 -31.21 6.78
CA ASN A 112 1.42 -32.36 5.91
C ASN A 112 2.63 -32.43 4.96
N LEU A 113 2.88 -33.60 4.36
CA LEU A 113 4.00 -33.78 3.40
C LEU A 113 3.90 -32.91 2.14
N ASP A 114 2.73 -32.39 1.83
CA ASP A 114 2.49 -31.47 0.72
C ASP A 114 2.60 -29.98 1.11
N GLY A 115 2.94 -29.70 2.39
CA GLY A 115 3.06 -28.34 2.94
C GLY A 115 1.75 -27.76 3.48
N THR A 116 0.62 -28.44 3.33
CA THR A 116 -0.67 -27.94 3.82
C THR A 116 -0.77 -28.03 5.35
N TYR A 117 -1.63 -27.17 5.92
CA TYR A 117 -1.96 -27.11 7.36
C TYR A 117 -0.75 -26.89 8.27
N ARG A 118 0.15 -25.99 7.89
CA ARG A 118 1.33 -25.60 8.68
C ARG A 118 0.95 -25.16 10.10
N LYS A 119 1.70 -25.62 11.11
CA LYS A 119 1.49 -25.32 12.53
C LYS A 119 2.81 -25.15 13.26
N VAL A 120 2.91 -24.09 14.08
CA VAL A 120 3.99 -23.90 15.05
C VAL A 120 3.76 -24.78 16.26
N LEU A 121 4.75 -25.58 16.64
CA LEU A 121 4.73 -26.47 17.82
C LEU A 121 5.44 -25.84 19.01
N PHE A 122 6.65 -25.30 18.81
CA PHE A 122 7.48 -24.69 19.85
C PHE A 122 8.04 -23.36 19.35
N TRP A 123 8.01 -22.30 20.20
CA TRP A 123 8.44 -20.93 19.86
C TRP A 123 9.04 -20.17 21.06
N ARG A 124 8.99 -20.74 22.27
CA ARG A 124 9.55 -20.13 23.49
C ARG A 124 10.81 -20.86 23.91
N ASP A 125 11.76 -20.11 24.49
CA ASP A 125 13.01 -20.66 25.04
C ASP A 125 13.79 -21.54 24.03
N LEU A 126 13.69 -21.18 22.75
CA LEU A 126 14.53 -21.67 21.67
C LEU A 126 15.54 -20.58 21.29
N ASP A 127 16.79 -20.98 21.08
CA ASP A 127 17.87 -20.09 20.67
C ASP A 127 18.77 -20.77 19.66
N GLN A 128 18.37 -20.71 18.38
CA GLN A 128 18.97 -21.39 17.23
C GLN A 128 18.76 -22.93 17.22
N PRO A 129 17.50 -23.41 17.22
CA PRO A 129 17.20 -24.84 17.08
C PRO A 129 17.67 -25.35 15.71
N ARG A 130 18.33 -26.51 15.68
CA ARG A 130 18.98 -26.99 14.46
C ARG A 130 18.46 -28.37 14.02
N SER A 131 19.12 -29.44 14.30
CA SER A 131 18.72 -30.77 13.83
C SER A 131 17.56 -31.36 14.61
N ILE A 132 16.61 -31.98 13.93
CA ILE A 132 15.44 -32.68 14.50
C ILE A 132 15.54 -34.16 14.18
N ALA A 133 15.18 -35.00 15.17
CA ALA A 133 15.03 -36.43 15.00
C ALA A 133 13.72 -36.89 15.62
N LEU A 134 12.97 -37.73 14.91
CA LEU A 134 11.65 -38.22 15.32
C LEU A 134 11.68 -39.70 15.71
N VAL A 135 10.80 -40.08 16.65
CA VAL A 135 10.50 -41.47 17.02
C VAL A 135 8.99 -41.68 16.91
N PRO A 136 8.45 -41.78 15.67
CA PRO A 136 7.01 -41.90 15.45
C PRO A 136 6.34 -43.07 16.17
N THR A 137 7.06 -44.19 16.37
CA THR A 137 6.56 -45.36 17.12
C THR A 137 6.23 -45.08 18.56
N ASP A 138 6.95 -44.12 19.18
CA ASP A 138 6.81 -43.78 20.60
C ASP A 138 6.24 -42.34 20.77
N GLY A 139 5.98 -41.60 19.68
CA GLY A 139 5.44 -40.24 19.68
C GLY A 139 6.38 -39.15 20.21
N TRP A 140 7.71 -39.42 20.22
CA TRP A 140 8.71 -38.48 20.71
C TRP A 140 9.47 -37.80 19.58
N MET A 141 9.83 -36.52 19.79
CA MET A 141 10.77 -35.75 18.98
C MET A 141 11.91 -35.23 19.85
N PHE A 142 13.09 -35.06 19.21
CA PHE A 142 14.30 -34.56 19.83
C PHE A 142 14.91 -33.51 18.88
N TRP A 143 15.52 -32.46 19.46
CA TRP A 143 16.25 -31.47 18.66
C TRP A 143 17.49 -30.95 19.40
N THR A 144 18.40 -30.43 18.63
CA THR A 144 19.58 -29.68 19.10
C THR A 144 19.30 -28.20 19.07
N ASP A 145 19.75 -27.49 20.10
CA ASP A 145 19.72 -26.04 20.22
C ASP A 145 21.14 -25.57 20.56
N TRP A 146 21.71 -24.69 19.74
CA TRP A 146 23.14 -24.35 19.88
C TRP A 146 23.40 -22.86 20.17
N GLY A 147 22.38 -22.11 20.59
CA GLY A 147 22.46 -20.74 21.00
C GLY A 147 23.35 -20.45 22.22
N GLU A 148 23.06 -19.40 22.98
CA GLU A 148 23.83 -19.02 24.17
C GLU A 148 23.88 -20.11 25.24
N THR A 149 22.81 -20.87 25.39
CA THR A 149 22.73 -22.02 26.30
C THR A 149 22.49 -23.30 25.48
N PRO A 150 23.57 -23.94 24.97
CA PRO A 150 23.44 -25.12 24.14
C PRO A 150 22.80 -26.29 24.91
N LYS A 151 21.86 -26.99 24.23
CA LYS A 151 21.10 -28.07 24.84
C LYS A 151 20.58 -29.08 23.82
N ILE A 152 20.19 -30.26 24.29
CA ILE A 152 19.34 -31.19 23.55
C ILE A 152 18.03 -31.32 24.29
N GLU A 153 16.93 -31.15 23.62
CA GLU A 153 15.60 -31.18 24.16
C GLU A 153 14.78 -32.34 23.59
N LYS A 154 13.78 -32.76 24.35
CA LYS A 154 12.82 -33.81 24.04
C LYS A 154 11.41 -33.27 24.27
N ALA A 155 10.48 -33.62 23.38
CA ALA A 155 9.06 -33.32 23.56
C ALA A 155 8.19 -34.34 22.81
N SER A 156 6.90 -34.38 23.12
CA SER A 156 5.91 -35.11 22.34
C SER A 156 5.74 -34.45 20.94
N MET A 157 5.58 -35.32 19.92
CA MET A 157 5.46 -34.89 18.53
C MET A 157 4.21 -34.02 18.23
N ASP A 158 3.22 -34.06 19.11
CA ASP A 158 2.01 -33.21 19.00
C ASP A 158 2.20 -31.76 19.49
N GLY A 159 3.40 -31.42 19.97
CA GLY A 159 3.72 -30.09 20.47
C GLY A 159 3.21 -29.78 21.88
N ASN A 160 2.88 -30.82 22.68
CA ASN A 160 2.44 -30.62 24.06
C ASN A 160 3.58 -30.00 24.89
N GLN A 161 3.43 -28.75 25.30
CA GLN A 161 4.43 -27.98 26.04
C GLN A 161 4.81 -28.63 27.38
N THR A 162 3.90 -29.35 28.03
CA THR A 162 4.14 -29.99 29.34
C THR A 162 5.10 -31.16 29.24
N THR A 163 5.31 -31.72 28.06
CA THR A 163 6.22 -32.84 27.80
C THR A 163 7.65 -32.43 27.48
N ARG A 164 7.85 -31.11 27.22
CA ARG A 164 9.14 -30.57 26.80
C ARG A 164 10.12 -30.54 27.96
N ILE A 165 11.27 -31.19 27.79
CA ILE A 165 12.38 -31.17 28.75
C ILE A 165 13.74 -31.12 28.07
N ALA A 166 14.69 -30.43 28.68
CA ALA A 166 16.09 -30.46 28.26
C ALA A 166 16.74 -31.74 28.88
N ILE A 167 17.21 -32.63 28.02
CA ILE A 167 17.79 -33.90 28.43
C ILE A 167 19.32 -33.84 28.49
N VAL A 168 19.96 -32.90 27.78
CA VAL A 168 21.41 -32.65 27.84
C VAL A 168 21.64 -31.14 27.92
N MET A 169 22.28 -30.67 28.98
CA MET A 169 22.65 -29.27 29.19
C MET A 169 24.12 -29.07 29.56
N ASN A 170 24.77 -30.12 30.02
CA ASN A 170 26.15 -30.08 30.52
C ASN A 170 27.10 -30.67 29.49
N ASP A 171 28.29 -30.09 29.42
CA ASP A 171 29.37 -30.54 28.54
C ASP A 171 28.97 -30.66 27.05
N ILE A 172 28.20 -29.69 26.57
CA ILE A 172 27.70 -29.50 25.19
C ILE A 172 28.05 -28.09 24.74
N SER A 173 28.39 -27.91 23.43
CA SER A 173 28.79 -26.57 22.93
C SER A 173 28.18 -26.21 21.58
N TRP A 174 28.46 -26.98 20.52
CA TRP A 174 27.87 -26.78 19.18
C TRP A 174 27.24 -28.10 18.70
N PRO A 175 26.09 -28.48 19.24
CA PRO A 175 25.39 -29.69 18.82
C PRO A 175 24.74 -29.49 17.46
N ASN A 176 25.33 -30.06 16.40
CA ASN A 176 24.87 -29.89 15.04
C ASN A 176 23.86 -30.94 14.60
N GLY A 177 24.29 -32.15 14.42
CA GLY A 177 23.45 -33.27 13.94
C GLY A 177 23.00 -34.20 15.07
N ILE A 178 21.78 -34.70 14.97
CA ILE A 178 21.23 -35.69 15.90
C ILE A 178 20.65 -36.90 15.13
N ALA A 179 20.82 -38.07 15.63
CA ALA A 179 20.25 -39.30 15.07
C ALA A 179 19.75 -40.26 16.16
N VAL A 180 18.69 -40.98 15.83
CA VAL A 180 18.04 -41.97 16.72
C VAL A 180 18.45 -43.39 16.34
N ASP A 181 18.85 -44.16 17.32
CA ASP A 181 18.92 -45.63 17.27
C ASP A 181 17.61 -46.20 17.85
N TYR A 182 16.77 -46.70 16.96
CA TYR A 182 15.43 -47.22 17.35
C TYR A 182 15.51 -48.53 18.14
N ASP A 183 16.52 -49.35 17.88
CA ASP A 183 16.69 -50.66 18.52
C ASP A 183 17.16 -50.52 19.96
N THR A 184 18.13 -49.66 20.22
CA THR A 184 18.68 -49.45 21.56
C THR A 184 18.08 -48.29 22.34
N LYS A 185 17.16 -47.52 21.72
CA LYS A 185 16.55 -46.29 22.25
C LYS A 185 17.59 -45.32 22.78
N ARG A 186 18.60 -45.02 21.90
CA ARG A 186 19.66 -44.08 22.17
C ARG A 186 19.68 -42.95 21.16
N LEU A 187 20.12 -41.79 21.62
CA LEU A 187 20.40 -40.61 20.79
C LEU A 187 21.90 -40.48 20.57
N TYR A 188 22.29 -40.15 19.37
CA TYR A 188 23.66 -39.82 18.99
C TYR A 188 23.68 -38.42 18.45
N TRP A 189 24.69 -37.59 18.82
CA TRP A 189 24.86 -36.25 18.25
C TRP A 189 26.32 -35.90 17.95
N THR A 190 26.53 -35.01 17.05
CA THR A 190 27.81 -34.41 16.73
C THR A 190 27.98 -33.09 17.47
N ASP A 191 29.13 -32.82 18.09
CA ASP A 191 29.48 -31.52 18.63
C ASP A 191 30.72 -30.97 17.90
N ALA A 192 30.54 -29.94 17.08
CA ALA A 192 31.60 -29.41 16.21
C ALA A 192 32.69 -28.64 16.99
N LYS A 193 32.37 -27.96 18.10
CA LYS A 193 33.36 -27.27 18.92
C LYS A 193 34.18 -28.25 19.77
N LYS A 194 33.54 -29.27 20.29
CA LYS A 194 34.19 -30.33 21.05
C LYS A 194 34.84 -31.38 20.20
N LYS A 195 34.53 -31.38 18.89
CA LYS A 195 35.08 -32.33 17.92
C LYS A 195 34.82 -33.79 18.32
N CYS A 196 33.58 -34.09 18.63
CA CYS A 196 33.22 -35.44 19.13
C CYS A 196 31.84 -35.89 18.66
N ILE A 197 31.62 -37.21 18.76
CA ILE A 197 30.31 -37.87 18.70
C ILE A 197 30.03 -38.47 20.05
N THR A 198 28.86 -38.15 20.61
CA THR A 198 28.45 -38.62 21.93
C THR A 198 27.04 -39.22 21.83
N SER A 199 26.69 -40.10 22.76
CA SER A 199 25.34 -40.69 22.88
C SER A 199 24.79 -40.68 24.30
N VAL A 200 23.44 -40.65 24.41
CA VAL A 200 22.68 -40.80 25.64
C VAL A 200 21.45 -41.69 25.41
N ASP A 201 20.81 -42.17 26.48
CA ASP A 201 19.45 -42.73 26.34
C ASP A 201 18.41 -41.61 26.13
N PHE A 202 17.14 -41.94 25.85
CA PHE A 202 16.08 -40.97 25.59
C PHE A 202 15.71 -40.09 26.80
N ASN A 203 16.30 -40.29 27.97
CA ASN A 203 16.13 -39.47 29.16
C ASN A 203 17.39 -38.67 29.54
N GLY A 204 18.42 -38.70 28.66
CA GLY A 204 19.67 -37.97 28.88
C GLY A 204 20.68 -38.70 29.79
N ASN A 205 20.36 -39.89 30.23
CA ASN A 205 21.23 -40.72 31.10
C ASN A 205 22.17 -41.59 30.26
N ASN A 206 23.07 -42.30 30.96
CA ASN A 206 24.01 -43.28 30.36
C ASN A 206 24.82 -42.70 29.20
N ARG A 207 25.38 -41.49 29.42
CA ARG A 207 26.18 -40.79 28.45
C ARG A 207 27.46 -41.54 28.07
N GLN A 208 27.73 -41.67 26.81
CA GLN A 208 28.92 -42.32 26.25
C GLN A 208 29.58 -41.46 25.19
N LEU A 209 30.87 -41.25 25.32
CA LEU A 209 31.69 -40.67 24.27
C LEU A 209 32.00 -41.80 23.26
N ILE A 210 31.56 -41.64 22.03
CA ILE A 210 31.77 -42.61 20.95
C ILE A 210 33.13 -42.43 20.30
N THR A 211 33.46 -41.18 19.92
CA THR A 211 34.76 -40.87 19.35
C THR A 211 35.03 -39.34 19.39
N LYS A 212 36.31 -38.97 19.53
CA LYS A 212 36.79 -37.59 19.47
C LYS A 212 38.03 -37.42 18.58
N ASP A 213 38.55 -38.51 18.00
CA ASP A 213 39.78 -38.50 17.25
C ASP A 213 39.47 -38.21 15.77
N GLU A 214 40.27 -37.32 15.15
CA GLU A 214 40.18 -36.99 13.71
C GLU A 214 38.76 -36.58 13.24
N ILE A 215 38.04 -35.78 14.02
CA ILE A 215 36.74 -35.23 13.71
C ILE A 215 36.84 -33.69 13.82
N PRO A 216 37.43 -33.02 12.86
CA PRO A 216 37.70 -31.60 12.98
C PRO A 216 36.46 -30.69 12.97
N HIS A 217 35.43 -31.04 12.19
CA HIS A 217 34.18 -30.25 12.13
C HIS A 217 32.97 -31.09 11.69
N PRO A 218 32.49 -32.03 12.56
CA PRO A 218 31.35 -32.85 12.20
C PRO A 218 30.05 -32.03 12.17
N PHE A 219 29.21 -32.29 11.16
CA PHE A 219 27.96 -31.58 10.99
C PHE A 219 26.75 -32.49 11.20
N ALA A 220 26.31 -33.23 10.19
CA ALA A 220 25.15 -34.10 10.30
C ALA A 220 25.56 -35.56 10.58
N LEU A 221 24.63 -36.30 11.15
CA LEU A 221 24.87 -37.69 11.61
C LEU A 221 23.65 -38.57 11.28
N THR A 222 23.90 -39.81 10.88
CA THR A 222 22.89 -40.84 10.70
C THR A 222 23.47 -42.22 11.09
N LEU A 223 22.63 -43.21 11.20
CA LEU A 223 23.12 -44.57 11.54
C LEU A 223 22.28 -45.66 10.85
N HIS A 224 22.93 -46.80 10.61
CA HIS A 224 22.27 -48.01 10.18
C HIS A 224 22.86 -49.20 10.94
N ARG A 225 22.02 -49.88 11.71
CA ARG A 225 22.45 -50.97 12.61
C ARG A 225 23.61 -50.51 13.52
N ASP A 226 24.78 -51.15 13.42
CA ASP A 226 25.94 -50.81 14.23
C ASP A 226 26.87 -49.76 13.62
N THR A 227 26.57 -49.24 12.44
CA THR A 227 27.40 -48.28 11.75
C THR A 227 26.82 -46.85 11.86
N LEU A 228 27.65 -45.91 12.34
CA LEU A 228 27.41 -44.46 12.31
C LEU A 228 28.01 -43.90 11.02
N PHE A 229 27.31 -42.92 10.43
CA PHE A 229 27.79 -42.11 9.30
C PHE A 229 27.62 -40.64 9.64
N TRP A 230 28.64 -39.81 9.29
CA TRP A 230 28.56 -38.33 9.48
C TRP A 230 29.25 -37.58 8.36
N THR A 231 28.82 -36.35 8.18
CA THR A 231 29.48 -35.37 7.27
C THR A 231 30.43 -34.49 8.06
N ASP A 232 31.56 -34.14 7.46
CA ASP A 232 32.53 -33.24 8.09
C ASP A 232 33.03 -32.20 7.09
N TRP A 233 32.86 -30.92 7.46
CA TRP A 233 33.18 -29.77 6.61
C TRP A 233 34.68 -29.59 6.38
N SER A 234 35.50 -29.84 7.38
CA SER A 234 36.94 -29.67 7.28
C SER A 234 37.59 -30.74 6.43
N THR A 235 37.12 -31.98 6.53
CA THR A 235 37.64 -33.08 5.72
C THR A 235 36.98 -33.18 4.34
N LYS A 236 35.86 -32.43 4.10
CA LYS A 236 35.05 -32.48 2.89
C LYS A 236 34.64 -33.91 2.49
N ALA A 237 34.18 -34.66 3.47
CA ALA A 237 33.95 -36.08 3.32
C ALA A 237 32.77 -36.58 4.14
N VAL A 238 32.24 -37.74 3.74
CA VAL A 238 31.37 -38.58 4.53
C VAL A 238 32.21 -39.65 5.18
N HIS A 239 32.07 -39.79 6.49
CA HIS A 239 32.77 -40.80 7.31
C HIS A 239 31.82 -41.86 7.84
N GLY A 240 32.32 -43.03 8.06
CA GLY A 240 31.56 -44.10 8.69
C GLY A 240 32.41 -44.93 9.67
N CYS A 241 31.83 -45.40 10.76
CA CYS A 241 32.49 -46.27 11.72
C CYS A 241 31.52 -47.18 12.47
N ASN A 242 32.01 -48.22 13.07
CA ASN A 242 31.21 -49.09 13.96
C ASN A 242 31.11 -48.46 15.35
N LYS A 243 29.90 -48.20 15.82
CA LYS A 243 29.56 -47.53 17.11
C LYS A 243 29.97 -48.41 18.33
N LEU A 244 29.91 -49.74 18.20
CA LEU A 244 30.20 -50.66 19.30
C LEU A 244 31.71 -50.79 19.55
N SER A 245 32.54 -50.63 18.50
CA SER A 245 33.98 -50.70 18.64
C SER A 245 34.65 -49.38 19.02
N GLY A 246 33.91 -48.32 19.29
CA GLY A 246 34.43 -46.99 19.56
C GLY A 246 35.09 -46.34 18.34
N CYS A 247 34.62 -46.65 17.12
CA CYS A 247 35.16 -46.14 15.88
C CYS A 247 36.65 -46.40 15.57
N VAL A 248 37.20 -47.54 16.02
CA VAL A 248 38.60 -47.92 15.79
C VAL A 248 38.95 -48.03 14.30
N LYS A 249 38.01 -48.46 13.46
CA LYS A 249 38.18 -48.50 11.99
C LYS A 249 37.15 -47.57 11.34
N ARG A 250 37.63 -46.73 10.46
CA ARG A 250 36.81 -45.74 9.73
C ARG A 250 36.82 -45.98 8.23
N SER A 251 35.69 -45.71 7.59
CA SER A 251 35.59 -45.58 6.16
C SER A 251 35.42 -44.10 5.85
N THR A 252 36.01 -43.63 4.75
CA THR A 252 35.92 -42.24 4.30
C THR A 252 35.61 -42.21 2.82
N ILE A 253 34.59 -41.43 2.45
CA ILE A 253 34.22 -41.14 1.06
C ILE A 253 34.36 -39.63 0.88
N GLY A 254 35.44 -39.19 0.21
CA GLY A 254 35.81 -37.78 0.08
C GLY A 254 35.63 -37.22 -1.33
N GLY A 255 36.03 -35.95 -1.49
CA GLY A 255 36.01 -35.26 -2.78
C GLY A 255 34.74 -34.43 -3.00
N TYR A 256 34.00 -34.08 -1.94
CA TYR A 256 32.84 -33.23 -1.98
C TYR A 256 33.21 -31.78 -1.72
N PHE A 257 32.34 -30.85 -2.14
CA PHE A 257 32.59 -29.43 -1.90
C PHE A 257 32.31 -29.07 -0.42
N THR A 258 31.08 -29.26 0.04
CA THR A 258 30.67 -29.06 1.44
C THR A 258 29.51 -30.02 1.76
N PRO A 259 29.80 -31.24 2.26
CA PRO A 259 28.75 -32.18 2.61
C PRO A 259 28.00 -31.68 3.87
N MET A 260 26.67 -31.63 3.79
CA MET A 260 25.76 -31.09 4.80
C MET A 260 24.93 -32.20 5.43
N GLY A 261 23.60 -32.13 5.38
CA GLY A 261 22.68 -33.11 5.91
C GLY A 261 22.86 -34.52 5.29
N ILE A 262 22.71 -35.58 6.10
CA ILE A 262 22.89 -36.95 5.66
C ILE A 262 21.86 -37.88 6.29
N GLN A 263 21.30 -38.80 5.50
CA GLN A 263 20.39 -39.87 5.97
C GLN A 263 20.76 -41.21 5.31
N VAL A 264 20.57 -42.30 6.09
CA VAL A 264 20.62 -43.63 5.50
C VAL A 264 19.29 -43.90 4.79
N TYR A 265 19.33 -43.99 3.45
CA TYR A 265 18.17 -44.33 2.64
C TYR A 265 17.94 -45.85 2.66
N HIS A 266 17.17 -46.31 3.64
CA HIS A 266 16.87 -47.72 3.82
C HIS A 266 15.52 -47.90 4.55
N LYS A 267 14.75 -48.98 4.22
CA LYS A 267 13.43 -49.21 4.80
C LYS A 267 13.49 -49.40 6.32
N GLU A 268 14.55 -50.04 6.85
CA GLU A 268 14.73 -50.24 8.30
C GLU A 268 14.86 -48.93 9.09
N ARG A 269 15.16 -47.80 8.43
CA ARG A 269 15.18 -46.47 9.08
C ARG A 269 13.80 -45.88 9.30
N GLN A 270 12.76 -46.48 8.71
CA GLN A 270 11.36 -46.09 8.88
C GLN A 270 10.52 -47.32 9.34
N PRO A 271 10.71 -47.79 10.56
CA PRO A 271 9.94 -48.92 11.10
C PRO A 271 8.45 -48.57 11.15
N THR A 272 7.60 -49.46 10.64
CA THR A 272 6.16 -49.29 10.57
C THR A 272 5.45 -49.91 11.77
N GLY A 273 4.33 -49.32 12.18
CA GLY A 273 3.47 -49.80 13.26
C GLY A 273 2.04 -49.33 13.08
N PRO A 274 1.11 -49.80 13.88
CA PRO A 274 -0.25 -49.29 13.90
C PRO A 274 -0.24 -47.84 14.42
N THR A 275 -0.93 -46.91 13.72
CA THR A 275 -1.13 -45.57 14.21
C THR A 275 -2.58 -45.12 14.02
N PRO A 276 -3.17 -44.43 14.99
CA PRO A 276 -4.52 -43.88 14.88
C PRO A 276 -4.68 -42.94 13.68
N CYS A 277 -3.62 -42.19 13.27
CA CYS A 277 -3.67 -41.24 12.20
C CYS A 277 -3.84 -41.87 10.80
N ASN A 278 -3.50 -43.13 10.60
CA ASN A 278 -3.67 -43.83 9.31
C ASN A 278 -5.12 -44.16 8.97
N LYS A 279 -6.02 -44.14 9.93
CA LYS A 279 -7.44 -44.41 9.73
C LYS A 279 -8.23 -43.11 9.80
N ASN A 280 -8.74 -42.66 8.64
CA ASN A 280 -9.51 -41.41 8.54
C ASN A 280 -8.83 -40.21 9.23
N ASN A 281 -7.52 -40.09 9.12
CA ASN A 281 -6.75 -39.00 9.76
C ASN A 281 -7.03 -38.88 11.28
N GLY A 282 -7.27 -39.99 11.99
CA GLY A 282 -7.67 -39.98 13.40
C GLY A 282 -8.99 -39.27 13.70
N ASN A 283 -9.85 -39.10 12.70
CA ASN A 283 -11.04 -38.24 12.68
C ASN A 283 -10.75 -36.73 12.87
N CYS A 284 -9.51 -36.29 12.76
CA CYS A 284 -9.14 -34.88 12.81
C CYS A 284 -9.55 -34.15 11.52
N SER A 285 -10.08 -32.94 11.65
CA SER A 285 -10.43 -32.12 10.47
C SER A 285 -9.21 -31.68 9.66
N HIS A 286 -8.04 -31.50 10.30
CA HIS A 286 -6.80 -31.01 9.67
C HIS A 286 -5.62 -31.93 10.00
N LEU A 287 -4.84 -31.61 11.02
CA LEU A 287 -3.65 -32.37 11.39
C LEU A 287 -3.97 -33.47 12.44
N CYS A 288 -3.54 -34.69 12.18
CA CYS A 288 -3.42 -35.72 13.18
C CYS A 288 -1.93 -35.88 13.54
N LEU A 289 -1.55 -35.53 14.76
CA LEU A 289 -0.16 -35.55 15.21
C LEU A 289 0.02 -36.68 16.22
N LEU A 290 1.09 -37.46 16.08
CA LEU A 290 1.43 -38.54 17.02
C LEU A 290 1.83 -37.95 18.37
N SER A 291 1.44 -38.61 19.44
CA SER A 291 1.68 -38.19 20.82
C SER A 291 2.35 -39.28 21.63
N ALA A 292 3.21 -38.90 22.56
CA ALA A 292 3.83 -39.81 23.51
C ALA A 292 2.88 -40.24 24.65
N ASN A 293 1.75 -39.56 24.80
CA ASN A 293 0.75 -39.81 25.82
C ASN A 293 -0.53 -40.39 25.20
N GLU A 294 -1.26 -41.24 26.01
CA GLU A 294 -2.58 -41.69 25.57
C GLU A 294 -3.52 -40.52 25.23
N PRO A 295 -4.27 -40.60 24.12
CA PRO A 295 -4.52 -41.72 23.22
C PRO A 295 -3.48 -41.95 22.11
N PHE A 296 -2.25 -41.49 22.27
CA PHE A 296 -1.09 -41.59 21.36
C PHE A 296 -1.22 -40.78 20.08
N TYR A 297 -2.17 -39.84 20.01
CA TYR A 297 -2.32 -38.82 19.00
C TYR A 297 -3.15 -37.67 19.52
N SER A 298 -3.05 -36.53 18.87
CA SER A 298 -3.94 -35.38 19.07
C SER A 298 -4.28 -34.72 17.73
N CYS A 299 -5.47 -34.15 17.67
CA CYS A 299 -5.82 -33.31 16.56
C CYS A 299 -5.27 -31.90 16.76
N ALA A 300 -4.76 -31.31 15.68
CA ALA A 300 -4.22 -29.95 15.69
C ALA A 300 -4.73 -29.16 14.50
N CYS A 301 -4.73 -27.84 14.67
CA CYS A 301 -5.19 -26.90 13.67
C CYS A 301 -4.04 -26.11 13.05
N PRO A 302 -4.19 -25.59 11.82
CA PRO A 302 -3.22 -24.70 11.22
C PRO A 302 -2.89 -23.50 12.11
N THR A 303 -1.74 -22.90 11.90
CA THR A 303 -1.26 -21.72 12.63
C THR A 303 -2.36 -20.68 12.79
N GLY A 304 -2.57 -20.22 14.01
CA GLY A 304 -3.53 -19.19 14.37
C GLY A 304 -4.99 -19.64 14.44
N VAL A 305 -5.30 -20.91 14.22
CA VAL A 305 -6.68 -21.43 14.27
C VAL A 305 -6.89 -22.26 15.53
N ARG A 306 -7.97 -22.01 16.27
CA ARG A 306 -8.32 -22.77 17.49
C ARG A 306 -8.95 -24.12 17.16
N LEU A 307 -8.65 -25.09 18.00
CA LEU A 307 -9.35 -26.35 18.05
C LEU A 307 -10.67 -26.17 18.81
N LYS A 308 -11.77 -26.72 18.27
CA LYS A 308 -13.09 -26.68 18.93
C LYS A 308 -13.12 -27.56 20.20
N PRO A 309 -14.09 -27.34 21.08
CA PRO A 309 -14.24 -28.13 22.30
C PRO A 309 -14.42 -29.63 22.08
N ASP A 310 -14.82 -30.08 20.88
CA ASP A 310 -14.92 -31.46 20.48
C ASP A 310 -13.57 -32.18 20.34
N SER A 311 -12.47 -31.43 20.38
CA SER A 311 -11.08 -31.88 20.23
C SER A 311 -10.73 -32.54 18.89
N PHE A 312 -11.58 -32.41 17.85
CA PHE A 312 -11.39 -33.00 16.51
C PHE A 312 -11.45 -31.97 15.39
N ASN A 313 -12.29 -30.97 15.54
CA ASN A 313 -12.54 -29.98 14.50
C ASN A 313 -11.90 -28.63 14.80
N CYS A 314 -11.39 -27.99 13.76
CA CYS A 314 -10.87 -26.64 13.84
C CYS A 314 -11.97 -25.62 13.60
N GLU A 315 -11.81 -24.40 14.14
CA GLU A 315 -12.61 -23.24 13.76
C GLU A 315 -12.42 -22.91 12.26
N ASN A 316 -13.34 -22.11 11.69
CA ASN A 316 -13.29 -21.71 10.28
C ASN A 316 -12.28 -20.56 10.04
N GLY A 317 -11.10 -20.64 10.63
CA GLY A 317 -10.06 -19.61 10.61
C GLY A 317 -9.98 -18.81 11.91
N PRO A 318 -8.99 -17.93 12.05
CA PRO A 318 -8.81 -17.10 13.22
C PRO A 318 -9.97 -16.10 13.37
N GLN A 319 -10.36 -15.80 14.63
CA GLN A 319 -11.44 -14.88 14.98
C GLN A 319 -10.91 -13.49 15.34
N GLU A 320 -9.80 -13.43 16.04
CA GLU A 320 -9.13 -12.20 16.42
C GLU A 320 -7.75 -12.13 15.79
N LEU A 321 -7.47 -11.05 15.07
CA LEU A 321 -6.25 -10.86 14.29
C LEU A 321 -5.64 -9.48 14.52
N LEU A 322 -4.31 -9.42 14.43
CA LEU A 322 -3.57 -8.23 14.04
C LEU A 322 -3.27 -8.30 12.54
N LEU A 323 -3.64 -7.27 11.81
CA LEU A 323 -3.14 -7.00 10.47
C LEU A 323 -1.93 -6.08 10.64
N LEU A 324 -0.78 -6.53 10.21
CA LEU A 324 0.48 -5.82 10.31
C LEU A 324 0.95 -5.41 8.93
N VAL A 325 1.23 -4.14 8.76
CA VAL A 325 1.89 -3.61 7.57
C VAL A 325 3.39 -3.52 7.85
N ARG A 326 4.17 -4.13 6.99
CA ARG A 326 5.58 -3.86 6.83
C ARG A 326 5.82 -3.15 5.50
N ARG A 327 6.96 -2.50 5.37
CA ARG A 327 7.28 -1.75 4.17
C ARG A 327 7.00 -2.53 2.88
N THR A 328 7.37 -3.80 2.81
CA THR A 328 7.33 -4.63 1.60
C THR A 328 6.34 -5.78 1.65
N ASP A 329 5.65 -5.99 2.76
CA ASP A 329 4.65 -7.04 2.91
C ASP A 329 3.55 -6.67 3.91
N ILE A 330 2.44 -7.39 3.86
CA ILE A 330 1.37 -7.33 4.86
C ILE A 330 1.24 -8.71 5.48
N ARG A 331 1.14 -8.76 6.80
CA ARG A 331 1.04 -10.00 7.59
C ARG A 331 -0.21 -10.01 8.45
N ARG A 332 -0.68 -11.20 8.74
CA ARG A 332 -1.70 -11.43 9.77
C ARG A 332 -1.08 -12.21 10.93
N ILE A 333 -1.43 -11.82 12.14
CA ILE A 333 -1.03 -12.46 13.38
C ILE A 333 -2.31 -12.84 14.10
N SER A 334 -2.51 -14.13 14.39
CA SER A 334 -3.67 -14.55 15.16
C SER A 334 -3.46 -14.25 16.65
N LEU A 335 -4.46 -13.65 17.28
CA LEU A 335 -4.54 -13.46 18.72
C LEU A 335 -5.22 -14.65 19.43
N ASP A 336 -5.77 -15.58 18.66
CA ASP A 336 -6.47 -16.77 19.17
C ASP A 336 -5.52 -17.83 19.71
N THR A 337 -4.27 -17.82 19.29
CA THR A 337 -3.25 -18.78 19.69
C THR A 337 -2.05 -18.07 20.32
N PRO A 338 -1.42 -18.65 21.36
CA PRO A 338 -0.39 -17.95 22.15
C PRO A 338 0.97 -17.88 21.47
N ASP A 339 1.12 -18.44 20.29
CA ASP A 339 2.35 -18.40 19.49
C ASP A 339 2.51 -17.08 18.71
N PHE A 340 1.45 -16.33 18.50
CA PHE A 340 1.44 -15.08 17.76
C PHE A 340 2.23 -15.13 16.45
N THR A 341 2.11 -16.24 15.74
CA THR A 341 2.86 -16.45 14.50
C THR A 341 2.36 -15.51 13.41
N ASP A 342 3.28 -14.81 12.80
CA ASP A 342 3.01 -13.93 11.66
C ASP A 342 2.97 -14.74 10.36
N VAL A 343 1.89 -14.57 9.61
CA VAL A 343 1.68 -15.19 8.30
C VAL A 343 1.68 -14.10 7.24
N VAL A 344 2.61 -14.19 6.31
CA VAL A 344 2.69 -13.27 5.17
C VAL A 344 1.52 -13.51 4.23
N LEU A 345 0.84 -12.45 3.81
CA LEU A 345 -0.20 -12.52 2.79
C LEU A 345 0.42 -12.50 1.40
N GLU A 346 -0.05 -13.34 0.51
CA GLU A 346 0.42 -13.41 -0.88
C GLU A 346 -0.17 -12.25 -1.69
N LEU A 347 0.47 -11.07 -1.57
CA LEU A 347 0.08 -9.83 -2.24
C LEU A 347 1.20 -9.38 -3.18
N GLU A 348 0.80 -8.80 -4.31
CA GLU A 348 1.74 -8.33 -5.33
C GLU A 348 1.94 -6.80 -5.27
N ASN A 349 3.09 -6.34 -5.74
CA ASN A 349 3.42 -4.92 -5.89
C ASN A 349 3.31 -4.08 -4.63
N ILE A 350 3.67 -4.62 -3.47
CA ILE A 350 3.87 -3.84 -2.25
C ILE A 350 5.31 -3.33 -2.24
N LYS A 351 5.48 -2.00 -2.18
CA LYS A 351 6.80 -1.36 -2.12
C LYS A 351 7.03 -0.55 -0.86
N HIS A 352 6.03 0.23 -0.46
CA HIS A 352 6.04 0.96 0.80
C HIS A 352 4.61 1.10 1.33
N ALA A 353 4.06 -0.01 1.82
CA ALA A 353 2.77 0.01 2.47
C ALA A 353 2.83 0.74 3.81
N ILE A 354 1.82 1.55 4.14
CA ILE A 354 1.80 2.41 5.33
C ILE A 354 0.67 2.04 6.28
N ALA A 355 -0.57 2.04 5.82
CA ALA A 355 -1.74 1.82 6.66
C ALA A 355 -2.63 0.69 6.14
N VAL A 356 -3.39 0.09 7.03
CA VAL A 356 -4.33 -0.98 6.72
C VAL A 356 -5.61 -0.82 7.54
N ASP A 357 -6.73 -1.15 6.93
CA ASP A 357 -8.02 -1.31 7.62
C ASP A 357 -8.80 -2.50 7.06
N TYR A 358 -9.89 -2.85 7.68
CA TYR A 358 -10.63 -4.07 7.43
C TYR A 358 -12.14 -3.84 7.32
N ASP A 359 -12.75 -4.47 6.33
CA ASP A 359 -14.20 -4.54 6.18
C ASP A 359 -14.75 -5.86 6.74
N PRO A 360 -15.45 -5.85 7.89
CA PRO A 360 -15.97 -7.07 8.51
C PRO A 360 -17.14 -7.69 7.75
N VAL A 361 -17.78 -6.94 6.84
CA VAL A 361 -18.94 -7.42 6.07
C VAL A 361 -18.50 -8.31 4.91
N MET A 362 -17.54 -7.84 4.09
CA MET A 362 -17.02 -8.59 2.94
C MET A 362 -15.73 -9.34 3.25
N LYS A 363 -15.18 -9.19 4.47
CA LYS A 363 -13.93 -9.81 4.94
C LYS A 363 -12.74 -9.44 4.05
N GLN A 364 -12.65 -8.16 3.69
CA GLN A 364 -11.61 -7.60 2.84
C GLN A 364 -10.70 -6.66 3.62
N ILE A 365 -9.42 -6.68 3.27
CA ILE A 365 -8.41 -5.73 3.73
C ILE A 365 -8.24 -4.61 2.71
N TYR A 366 -7.97 -3.41 3.21
CA TYR A 366 -7.68 -2.21 2.44
C TYR A 366 -6.36 -1.63 2.91
N TRP A 367 -5.47 -1.24 2.01
CA TRP A 367 -4.18 -0.64 2.39
C TRP A 367 -3.72 0.46 1.46
N THR A 368 -2.84 1.29 1.99
CA THR A 368 -2.19 2.39 1.27
C THR A 368 -0.73 2.05 0.99
N ASP A 369 -0.21 2.49 -0.15
CA ASP A 369 1.20 2.37 -0.52
C ASP A 369 1.64 3.68 -1.19
N ASP A 370 2.59 4.41 -0.57
CA ASP A 370 3.00 5.73 -1.02
C ASP A 370 4.05 5.69 -2.14
N GLU A 371 4.84 4.63 -2.25
CA GLU A 371 5.80 4.47 -3.34
C GLU A 371 5.12 4.10 -4.65
N THR A 372 4.14 3.19 -4.61
CA THR A 372 3.30 2.86 -5.78
C THR A 372 2.15 3.83 -5.98
N ARG A 373 1.93 4.77 -5.05
CA ARG A 373 0.86 5.77 -5.06
C ARG A 373 -0.51 5.16 -5.34
N ALA A 374 -0.90 4.22 -4.49
CA ALA A 374 -2.12 3.46 -4.70
C ALA A 374 -2.82 3.09 -3.39
N ILE A 375 -4.14 3.01 -3.45
CA ILE A 375 -4.99 2.35 -2.47
C ILE A 375 -5.52 1.07 -3.11
N ARG A 376 -5.41 -0.05 -2.38
CA ARG A 376 -5.75 -1.38 -2.87
C ARG A 376 -6.61 -2.13 -1.86
N ARG A 377 -7.25 -3.19 -2.33
CA ARG A 377 -7.94 -4.16 -1.48
C ARG A 377 -7.64 -5.59 -1.89
N ALA A 378 -7.87 -6.52 -0.97
CA ALA A 378 -7.81 -7.96 -1.22
C ALA A 378 -8.69 -8.71 -0.21
N GLN A 379 -8.92 -10.00 -0.42
CA GLN A 379 -9.49 -10.87 0.61
C GLN A 379 -8.50 -11.04 1.78
N LEU A 380 -9.00 -11.41 2.95
CA LEU A 380 -8.18 -11.61 4.16
C LEU A 380 -7.09 -12.68 4.00
N ASN A 381 -7.19 -13.56 3.01
CA ASN A 381 -6.17 -14.54 2.65
C ASN A 381 -5.16 -14.06 1.59
N GLY A 382 -5.27 -12.81 1.13
CA GLY A 382 -4.43 -12.22 0.09
C GLY A 382 -4.94 -12.39 -1.34
N SER A 383 -5.96 -13.21 -1.57
CA SER A 383 -6.49 -13.42 -2.92
C SER A 383 -7.37 -12.24 -3.41
N GLY A 384 -7.56 -12.14 -4.73
CA GLY A 384 -8.46 -11.16 -5.33
C GLY A 384 -8.02 -9.72 -5.14
N GLN A 385 -6.71 -9.45 -5.27
CA GLN A 385 -6.16 -8.10 -5.16
C GLN A 385 -6.66 -7.19 -6.28
N GLU A 386 -7.06 -5.97 -5.93
CA GLU A 386 -7.56 -4.95 -6.84
C GLU A 386 -6.99 -3.56 -6.49
N ASN A 387 -6.71 -2.77 -7.53
CA ASN A 387 -6.42 -1.35 -7.39
C ASN A 387 -7.72 -0.56 -7.30
N LEU A 388 -7.88 0.27 -6.28
CA LEU A 388 -9.08 1.11 -6.09
C LEU A 388 -8.84 2.56 -6.53
N VAL A 389 -7.75 3.16 -6.05
CA VAL A 389 -7.37 4.54 -6.36
C VAL A 389 -5.91 4.54 -6.75
N THR A 390 -5.59 5.04 -7.95
CA THR A 390 -4.21 5.07 -8.51
C THR A 390 -3.85 6.41 -9.12
N THR A 391 -4.77 7.38 -9.07
CA THR A 391 -4.57 8.72 -9.61
C THR A 391 -4.70 9.73 -8.49
N GLU A 392 -3.92 10.82 -8.57
CA GLU A 392 -3.97 11.91 -7.59
C GLU A 392 -3.81 11.45 -6.13
N ILE A 393 -2.98 10.44 -5.92
CA ILE A 393 -2.49 9.93 -4.65
C ILE A 393 -0.99 10.23 -4.56
N HIS A 394 -0.57 10.82 -3.45
CA HIS A 394 0.85 11.18 -3.27
C HIS A 394 1.49 10.46 -2.08
N HIS A 395 1.04 10.75 -0.86
CA HIS A 395 1.45 10.06 0.37
C HIS A 395 0.21 9.68 1.20
N PRO A 396 -0.50 8.60 0.82
CA PRO A 396 -1.69 8.16 1.55
C PRO A 396 -1.29 7.49 2.87
N ASP A 397 -1.34 8.24 3.96
CA ASP A 397 -0.82 7.82 5.27
C ASP A 397 -1.85 7.15 6.18
N GLY A 398 -3.12 7.49 6.07
CA GLY A 398 -4.19 6.92 6.87
C GLY A 398 -5.31 6.35 6.03
N ILE A 399 -5.94 5.27 6.48
CA ILE A 399 -7.08 4.64 5.82
C ILE A 399 -8.10 4.18 6.86
N ALA A 400 -9.38 4.32 6.56
CA ALA A 400 -10.46 3.87 7.44
C ALA A 400 -11.70 3.43 6.64
N VAL A 401 -12.28 2.32 7.03
CA VAL A 401 -13.47 1.72 6.40
C VAL A 401 -14.73 2.10 7.17
N ASP A 402 -15.69 2.70 6.49
CA ASP A 402 -17.07 2.79 6.95
C ASP A 402 -17.83 1.53 6.50
N TRP A 403 -17.91 0.56 7.39
CA TRP A 403 -18.53 -0.74 7.11
C TRP A 403 -20.06 -0.68 6.99
N ILE A 404 -20.70 0.39 7.48
CA ILE A 404 -22.15 0.57 7.42
C ILE A 404 -22.57 1.21 6.09
N ALA A 405 -22.03 2.39 5.77
CA ALA A 405 -22.34 3.09 4.53
C ALA A 405 -21.56 2.57 3.31
N ARG A 406 -20.61 1.63 3.51
CA ARG A 406 -19.79 1.03 2.48
C ARG A 406 -18.89 2.04 1.78
N ASN A 407 -18.25 2.91 2.56
CA ASN A 407 -17.33 3.93 2.08
C ASN A 407 -15.92 3.73 2.62
N LEU A 408 -14.94 4.24 1.90
CA LEU A 408 -13.53 4.25 2.25
C LEU A 408 -13.06 5.68 2.42
N TYR A 409 -12.44 6.00 3.56
CA TYR A 409 -11.85 7.29 3.88
C TYR A 409 -10.33 7.18 3.93
N TRP A 410 -9.62 8.20 3.49
CA TRP A 410 -8.16 8.25 3.63
C TRP A 410 -7.64 9.67 3.81
N THR A 411 -6.49 9.77 4.41
CA THR A 411 -5.68 10.99 4.51
C THR A 411 -4.50 10.90 3.56
N ASP A 412 -4.11 12.01 2.98
CA ASP A 412 -2.93 12.09 2.10
C ASP A 412 -2.09 13.31 2.50
N THR A 413 -0.89 13.09 3.05
CA THR A 413 0.03 14.15 3.49
C THR A 413 0.74 14.85 2.34
N GLY A 414 0.77 14.26 1.16
CA GLY A 414 1.34 14.90 -0.03
C GLY A 414 0.39 15.85 -0.75
N THR A 415 -0.91 15.74 -0.46
CA THR A 415 -1.95 16.63 -1.02
C THR A 415 -2.70 17.42 0.06
N ASP A 416 -2.40 17.20 1.33
CA ASP A 416 -3.06 17.80 2.50
C ASP A 416 -4.59 17.68 2.46
N ARG A 417 -5.08 16.44 2.19
CA ARG A 417 -6.51 16.18 1.97
C ARG A 417 -7.01 15.02 2.80
N ILE A 418 -8.31 15.08 3.10
CA ILE A 418 -9.12 13.94 3.53
C ILE A 418 -10.16 13.68 2.46
N GLU A 419 -10.18 12.46 1.94
CA GLU A 419 -11.06 12.07 0.85
C GLU A 419 -11.91 10.86 1.20
N VAL A 420 -12.99 10.66 0.44
CA VAL A 420 -13.89 9.50 0.56
C VAL A 420 -14.24 8.94 -0.82
N ALA A 421 -14.42 7.63 -0.89
CA ALA A 421 -14.98 6.94 -2.06
C ALA A 421 -15.85 5.77 -1.60
N ARG A 422 -16.53 5.11 -2.52
CA ARG A 422 -17.14 3.80 -2.25
C ARG A 422 -16.02 2.75 -2.03
N LEU A 423 -16.32 1.67 -1.33
CA LEU A 423 -15.36 0.57 -1.09
C LEU A 423 -14.82 -0.12 -2.36
N ASN A 424 -15.44 0.13 -3.51
CA ASN A 424 -14.97 -0.32 -4.81
C ASN A 424 -14.15 0.74 -5.58
N GLY A 425 -13.81 1.86 -4.92
CA GLY A 425 -13.04 2.96 -5.50
C GLY A 425 -13.85 3.95 -6.34
N THR A 426 -15.15 3.72 -6.54
CA THR A 426 -16.01 4.64 -7.30
C THR A 426 -16.50 5.81 -6.44
N SER A 427 -17.08 6.82 -7.08
CA SER A 427 -17.70 7.99 -6.41
C SER A 427 -16.75 8.75 -5.49
N ARG A 428 -15.50 8.95 -5.89
CA ARG A 428 -14.48 9.68 -5.15
C ARG A 428 -14.88 11.15 -4.92
N LYS A 429 -14.68 11.64 -3.68
CA LYS A 429 -14.94 13.03 -3.28
C LYS A 429 -13.88 13.51 -2.30
N ILE A 430 -13.46 14.76 -2.46
CA ILE A 430 -12.63 15.48 -1.48
C ILE A 430 -13.58 16.02 -0.39
N LEU A 431 -13.32 15.64 0.87
CA LEU A 431 -14.10 16.12 2.01
C LEU A 431 -13.48 17.36 2.66
N ILE A 432 -12.19 17.32 2.92
CA ILE A 432 -11.44 18.40 3.57
C ILE A 432 -10.15 18.64 2.78
N ALA A 433 -9.91 19.88 2.38
CA ALA A 433 -8.73 20.31 1.63
C ALA A 433 -8.10 21.60 2.18
N GLU A 434 -8.58 22.10 3.31
CA GLU A 434 -8.11 23.35 3.89
C GLU A 434 -7.76 23.18 5.36
N GLY A 435 -6.72 23.88 5.82
CA GLY A 435 -6.28 23.88 7.21
C GLY A 435 -5.75 22.53 7.69
N LEU A 436 -5.26 21.69 6.79
CA LEU A 436 -4.48 20.49 7.03
C LEU A 436 -3.02 20.78 6.67
N LEU A 437 -2.08 20.20 7.43
CA LEU A 437 -0.65 20.32 7.17
C LEU A 437 -0.02 18.96 6.92
N GLU A 438 -0.30 18.00 7.80
CA GLU A 438 0.21 16.63 7.71
C GLU A 438 -0.83 15.66 8.30
N PRO A 439 -2.00 15.45 7.64
CA PRO A 439 -3.04 14.58 8.15
C PRO A 439 -2.62 13.12 8.05
N ARG A 440 -2.56 12.39 9.18
CA ARG A 440 -2.06 11.02 9.25
C ARG A 440 -3.12 10.00 9.63
N ALA A 441 -3.15 9.56 10.88
CA ALA A 441 -4.10 8.55 11.33
C ALA A 441 -5.53 9.05 11.21
N ILE A 442 -6.42 8.23 10.70
CA ILE A 442 -7.86 8.50 10.64
C ILE A 442 -8.62 7.31 11.19
N VAL A 443 -9.63 7.57 12.02
CA VAL A 443 -10.56 6.58 12.56
C VAL A 443 -11.99 7.07 12.47
N LEU A 444 -12.91 6.16 12.26
CA LEU A 444 -14.33 6.46 12.07
C LEU A 444 -15.17 5.92 13.22
N ASP A 445 -16.28 6.59 13.47
CA ASP A 445 -17.40 6.14 14.29
C ASP A 445 -18.66 6.12 13.42
N PRO A 446 -18.83 5.09 12.55
CA PRO A 446 -19.92 5.06 11.60
C PRO A 446 -21.32 5.07 12.21
N PRO A 447 -21.59 4.40 13.36
CA PRO A 447 -22.90 4.50 14.00
C PRO A 447 -23.28 5.93 14.43
N GLU A 448 -22.34 6.66 15.00
CA GLU A 448 -22.56 8.01 15.50
C GLU A 448 -22.27 9.12 14.48
N GLY A 449 -21.71 8.77 13.32
CA GLY A 449 -21.50 9.69 12.20
C GLY A 449 -20.30 10.63 12.36
N HIS A 450 -19.25 10.23 13.07
CA HIS A 450 -18.05 11.03 13.28
C HIS A 450 -16.78 10.40 12.66
N MET A 451 -15.83 11.25 12.28
CA MET A 451 -14.44 10.91 11.99
C MET A 451 -13.50 11.71 12.87
N TYR A 452 -12.35 11.11 13.17
CA TYR A 452 -11.26 11.70 13.95
C TYR A 452 -9.97 11.48 13.22
N TRP A 453 -9.08 12.48 13.21
CA TRP A 453 -7.77 12.35 12.59
C TRP A 453 -6.71 13.12 13.35
N THR A 454 -5.46 12.71 13.14
CA THR A 454 -4.28 13.41 13.63
C THR A 454 -3.68 14.26 12.51
N ASP A 455 -3.21 15.44 12.86
CA ASP A 455 -2.45 16.34 12.00
C ASP A 455 -1.17 16.73 12.74
N TRP A 456 0.00 16.41 12.23
CA TRP A 456 1.26 16.54 12.96
C TRP A 456 2.23 17.57 12.38
N GLY A 457 1.76 18.49 11.55
CA GLY A 457 2.53 19.63 11.06
C GLY A 457 3.08 20.54 12.17
N ASP A 458 3.40 21.78 11.86
CA ASP A 458 3.99 22.74 12.80
C ASP A 458 3.16 22.97 14.07
N ASN A 459 1.85 22.78 13.99
CA ASN A 459 0.91 22.86 15.12
C ASN A 459 0.15 21.55 15.28
N PRO A 460 0.73 20.53 15.91
CA PRO A 460 0.11 19.23 16.05
C PRO A 460 -1.24 19.29 16.72
N LYS A 461 -2.23 18.57 16.18
CA LYS A 461 -3.60 18.56 16.68
C LYS A 461 -4.30 17.22 16.39
N ILE A 462 -5.33 16.94 17.15
CA ILE A 462 -6.34 15.92 16.86
C ILE A 462 -7.65 16.64 16.59
N GLU A 463 -8.25 16.35 15.48
CA GLU A 463 -9.49 16.98 15.03
C GLU A 463 -10.62 15.97 14.90
N LYS A 464 -11.84 16.49 14.93
CA LYS A 464 -13.09 15.74 14.79
C LYS A 464 -13.99 16.44 13.78
N ALA A 465 -14.71 15.69 12.97
CA ALA A 465 -15.78 16.17 12.10
C ALA A 465 -16.89 15.13 11.96
N ALA A 466 -18.01 15.51 11.37
CA ALA A 466 -18.99 14.56 10.86
C ALA A 466 -18.42 13.82 9.64
N LEU A 467 -18.98 12.65 9.29
CA LEU A 467 -18.49 11.86 8.16
C LEU A 467 -18.70 12.54 6.80
N ASP A 468 -19.47 13.59 6.72
CA ASP A 468 -19.61 14.43 5.52
C ASP A 468 -18.61 15.62 5.47
N GLY A 469 -17.68 15.69 6.42
CA GLY A 469 -16.70 16.79 6.56
C GLY A 469 -17.22 18.03 7.29
N SER A 470 -18.51 18.09 7.62
CA SER A 470 -19.10 19.21 8.36
C SER A 470 -18.82 19.14 9.87
N GLN A 471 -19.13 20.21 10.61
CA GLN A 471 -18.98 20.29 12.06
C GLN A 471 -17.53 20.03 12.53
N ARG A 472 -16.54 20.44 11.75
CA ARG A 472 -15.13 20.28 12.07
C ARG A 472 -14.72 21.10 13.28
N ILE A 473 -14.06 20.47 14.24
CA ILE A 473 -13.52 21.10 15.44
C ILE A 473 -12.12 20.56 15.76
N VAL A 474 -11.28 21.40 16.36
CA VAL A 474 -10.03 20.96 16.97
C VAL A 474 -10.36 20.38 18.34
N LEU A 475 -10.09 19.11 18.55
CA LEU A 475 -10.39 18.37 19.77
C LEU A 475 -9.28 18.52 20.82
N ILE A 476 -8.02 18.33 20.38
CA ILE A 476 -6.81 18.43 21.19
C ILE A 476 -5.74 19.18 20.40
N SER A 477 -5.13 20.21 21.01
CA SER A 477 -4.09 21.04 20.38
C SER A 477 -2.91 21.35 21.29
N THR A 478 -2.85 20.79 22.50
CA THR A 478 -1.78 21.05 23.47
C THR A 478 -1.07 19.78 23.89
N GLY A 479 0.24 19.83 24.11
CA GLY A 479 1.02 18.70 24.58
C GLY A 479 1.10 17.54 23.59
N LEU A 480 0.98 17.80 22.30
CA LEU A 480 1.19 16.86 21.20
C LEU A 480 2.52 17.15 20.50
N GLY A 481 3.11 16.12 19.94
CA GLY A 481 4.32 16.24 19.12
C GLY A 481 4.14 15.59 17.77
N TRP A 482 4.19 14.26 17.72
CA TRP A 482 3.92 13.45 16.53
C TRP A 482 2.83 12.42 16.82
N PRO A 483 1.54 12.81 16.82
CA PRO A 483 0.44 11.90 17.10
C PRO A 483 0.23 10.97 15.89
N ASN A 484 0.95 9.86 15.85
CA ASN A 484 0.97 8.92 14.72
C ASN A 484 -0.20 7.92 14.72
N GLY A 485 -0.60 7.44 15.89
CA GLY A 485 -1.62 6.41 16.01
C GLY A 485 -2.88 6.91 16.69
N LEU A 486 -4.04 6.43 16.25
CA LEU A 486 -5.36 6.81 16.78
C LEU A 486 -6.30 5.59 16.79
N SER A 487 -7.09 5.44 17.85
CA SER A 487 -8.07 4.36 17.94
C SER A 487 -9.27 4.74 18.82
N ILE A 488 -10.45 4.22 18.50
CA ILE A 488 -11.68 4.43 19.26
C ILE A 488 -12.07 3.16 20.01
N ASP A 489 -12.40 3.31 21.28
CA ASP A 489 -13.13 2.32 22.06
C ASP A 489 -14.64 2.60 21.92
N TYR A 490 -15.32 1.79 21.12
CA TYR A 490 -16.75 1.97 20.86
C TYR A 490 -17.63 1.63 22.07
N GLN A 491 -17.16 0.80 23.00
CA GLN A 491 -17.91 0.40 24.19
C GLN A 491 -17.81 1.46 25.28
N GLU A 492 -16.59 1.88 25.62
CA GLU A 492 -16.32 2.86 26.68
C GLU A 492 -16.40 4.31 26.20
N ARG A 493 -16.61 4.53 24.89
CA ARG A 493 -16.69 5.86 24.25
C ARG A 493 -15.48 6.71 24.54
N LYS A 494 -14.28 6.14 24.35
CA LYS A 494 -12.99 6.77 24.58
C LYS A 494 -12.16 6.84 23.30
N LEU A 495 -11.32 7.88 23.21
CA LEU A 495 -10.33 8.06 22.16
C LEU A 495 -8.94 7.82 22.75
N TYR A 496 -8.15 6.96 22.08
CA TYR A 496 -6.78 6.64 22.44
C TYR A 496 -5.84 7.07 21.34
N TRP A 497 -4.65 7.59 21.70
CA TRP A 497 -3.62 7.93 20.73
C TRP A 497 -2.22 7.66 21.25
N GLY A 498 -1.30 7.40 20.31
CA GLY A 498 0.12 7.26 20.54
C GLY A 498 0.90 8.41 19.90
N ASP A 499 1.77 9.04 20.66
CA ASP A 499 2.60 10.17 20.23
C ASP A 499 4.08 9.78 20.24
N ALA A 500 4.71 9.76 19.07
CA ALA A 500 6.10 9.31 18.90
C ALA A 500 7.16 10.35 19.31
N LYS A 501 6.80 11.62 19.52
CA LYS A 501 7.72 12.66 19.96
C LYS A 501 7.67 12.89 21.46
N THR A 502 6.50 12.71 22.05
CA THR A 502 6.32 12.83 23.51
C THR A 502 6.49 11.49 24.23
N ASP A 503 6.63 10.39 23.47
CA ASP A 503 6.78 9.02 23.98
C ASP A 503 5.65 8.61 24.93
N LYS A 504 4.39 8.87 24.52
CA LYS A 504 3.21 8.64 25.35
C LYS A 504 2.07 7.94 24.62
N ILE A 505 1.32 7.16 25.40
CA ILE A 505 -0.04 6.75 25.05
C ILE A 505 -0.99 7.48 25.99
N GLU A 506 -1.96 8.18 25.42
CA GLU A 506 -2.96 8.96 26.16
C GLU A 506 -4.37 8.56 25.78
N VAL A 507 -5.31 8.90 26.63
CA VAL A 507 -6.75 8.63 26.46
C VAL A 507 -7.59 9.83 26.88
N SER A 508 -8.71 10.05 26.19
CA SER A 508 -9.74 11.03 26.55
C SER A 508 -11.14 10.51 26.23
N ASN A 509 -12.17 11.26 26.63
CA ASN A 509 -13.50 11.11 26.06
C ASN A 509 -13.51 11.52 24.58
N LEU A 510 -14.53 11.10 23.82
CA LEU A 510 -14.69 11.46 22.41
C LEU A 510 -14.98 12.95 22.16
N ASP A 511 -15.16 13.74 23.22
CA ASP A 511 -15.29 15.20 23.19
C ASP A 511 -14.00 15.93 23.63
N GLY A 512 -12.92 15.19 23.89
CA GLY A 512 -11.63 15.69 24.33
C GLY A 512 -11.50 15.95 25.84
N THR A 513 -12.56 15.74 26.60
CA THR A 513 -12.56 15.88 28.07
C THR A 513 -11.91 14.65 28.75
N ASP A 514 -11.60 14.77 30.04
CA ASP A 514 -11.02 13.69 30.87
C ASP A 514 -9.74 13.10 30.25
N ARG A 515 -8.91 13.96 29.65
CA ARG A 515 -7.61 13.56 29.09
C ARG A 515 -6.65 13.11 30.19
N ARG A 516 -6.04 11.94 30.02
CA ARG A 516 -5.04 11.43 30.92
C ARG A 516 -3.95 10.64 30.17
N GLU A 517 -2.76 10.64 30.73
CA GLU A 517 -1.65 9.78 30.32
C GLU A 517 -1.94 8.35 30.79
N LEU A 518 -1.74 7.38 29.93
CA LEU A 518 -1.91 5.96 30.21
C LEU A 518 -0.57 5.24 30.35
N VAL A 519 0.36 5.47 29.40
CA VAL A 519 1.71 4.90 29.38
C VAL A 519 2.69 5.97 28.94
N SER A 520 3.84 6.09 29.65
CA SER A 520 4.95 7.00 29.30
C SER A 520 6.34 6.36 29.41
N ASP A 521 6.39 5.06 29.66
CA ASP A 521 7.63 4.31 29.82
C ASP A 521 8.01 3.56 28.55
N HIS A 522 9.27 3.67 28.11
CA HIS A 522 9.82 2.80 27.06
C HIS A 522 8.99 2.75 25.77
N LEU A 523 8.60 3.91 25.26
CA LEU A 523 7.83 4.08 24.00
C LEU A 523 8.61 4.95 23.00
N PRO A 524 9.81 4.55 22.57
CA PRO A 524 10.69 5.45 21.84
C PRO A 524 10.19 5.86 20.45
N HIS A 525 9.31 5.12 19.80
CA HIS A 525 8.78 5.53 18.48
C HIS A 525 7.54 4.75 18.05
N ILE A 526 6.38 5.12 18.58
CA ILE A 526 5.08 4.53 18.21
C ILE A 526 4.70 4.95 16.79
N PHE A 527 4.25 4.00 15.96
CA PHE A 527 3.69 4.29 14.63
C PHE A 527 2.30 3.70 14.45
N GLY A 528 2.17 2.40 14.17
CA GLY A 528 0.90 1.72 14.07
C GLY A 528 0.25 1.57 15.44
N PHE A 529 -1.08 1.75 15.52
CA PHE A 529 -1.79 1.79 16.79
C PHE A 529 -3.23 1.29 16.61
N SER A 530 -3.67 0.36 17.45
CA SER A 530 -5.02 -0.18 17.38
C SER A 530 -5.49 -0.74 18.72
N LEU A 531 -6.80 -0.80 18.92
CA LEU A 531 -7.44 -1.32 20.12
C LEU A 531 -8.34 -2.51 19.77
N LEU A 532 -8.27 -3.57 20.56
CA LEU A 532 -9.19 -4.70 20.48
C LEU A 532 -9.43 -5.27 21.90
N GLY A 533 -10.70 -5.46 22.25
CA GLY A 533 -11.08 -5.99 23.57
C GLY A 533 -10.54 -5.12 24.71
N ASN A 534 -9.72 -5.71 25.57
CA ASN A 534 -9.11 -5.03 26.72
C ASN A 534 -7.71 -4.49 26.46
N TYR A 535 -7.19 -4.60 25.23
CA TYR A 535 -5.80 -4.28 24.94
C TYR A 535 -5.65 -3.21 23.88
N ILE A 536 -4.61 -2.39 24.05
CA ILE A 536 -4.04 -1.50 23.04
C ILE A 536 -2.81 -2.18 22.46
N TYR A 537 -2.69 -2.18 21.14
CA TYR A 537 -1.56 -2.73 20.38
C TYR A 537 -0.88 -1.61 19.62
N TRP A 538 0.46 -1.65 19.55
CA TRP A 538 1.23 -0.70 18.74
C TRP A 538 2.48 -1.33 18.14
N THR A 539 2.97 -0.71 17.05
CA THR A 539 4.28 -0.98 16.48
C THR A 539 5.28 0.06 16.96
N ASP A 540 6.50 -0.38 17.27
CA ASP A 540 7.60 0.50 17.66
C ASP A 540 8.78 0.32 16.70
N TRP A 541 9.12 1.39 15.96
CA TRP A 541 10.20 1.35 14.97
C TRP A 541 11.58 1.16 15.56
N GLN A 542 11.87 1.83 16.67
CA GLN A 542 13.18 1.81 17.27
C GLN A 542 13.45 0.47 17.97
N ARG A 543 12.43 -0.08 18.61
CA ARG A 543 12.51 -1.37 19.27
C ARG A 543 12.29 -2.54 18.32
N ARG A 544 11.74 -2.26 17.13
CA ARG A 544 11.36 -3.29 16.15
C ARG A 544 10.39 -4.33 16.70
N SER A 545 9.46 -3.88 17.54
CA SER A 545 8.53 -4.76 18.27
C SER A 545 7.08 -4.39 18.04
N ILE A 546 6.21 -5.39 18.23
CA ILE A 546 4.78 -5.20 18.41
C ILE A 546 4.48 -5.51 19.86
N GLU A 547 3.84 -4.58 20.53
CA GLU A 547 3.54 -4.67 21.95
C GLU A 547 2.07 -4.42 22.22
N ARG A 548 1.60 -4.87 23.39
CA ARG A 548 0.25 -4.57 23.88
C ARG A 548 0.27 -4.21 25.37
N VAL A 549 -0.76 -3.50 25.79
CA VAL A 549 -0.97 -3.11 27.18
C VAL A 549 -2.46 -3.12 27.50
N ASP A 550 -2.82 -3.34 28.76
CA ASP A 550 -4.21 -3.20 29.22
C ASP A 550 -4.68 -1.75 29.05
N LYS A 551 -5.81 -1.55 28.35
CA LYS A 551 -6.34 -0.22 27.98
C LYS A 551 -6.81 0.65 29.13
N VAL A 552 -7.14 0.05 30.28
CA VAL A 552 -7.69 0.76 31.45
C VAL A 552 -6.58 1.19 32.40
N THR A 553 -5.69 0.27 32.69
CA THR A 553 -4.66 0.42 33.74
C THR A 553 -3.31 0.90 33.19
N GLY A 554 -3.02 0.67 31.90
CA GLY A 554 -1.72 0.94 31.31
C GLY A 554 -0.60 0.02 31.80
N VAL A 555 -0.93 -1.03 32.53
CA VAL A 555 0.01 -2.04 33.03
C VAL A 555 -0.23 -3.38 32.33
N ILE A 556 0.54 -4.42 32.67
CA ILE A 556 0.49 -5.75 32.01
C ILE A 556 0.91 -5.58 30.53
N ARG A 557 2.13 -5.11 30.32
CA ARG A 557 2.72 -4.95 29.00
C ARG A 557 3.32 -6.23 28.50
N ASP A 558 2.88 -6.70 27.34
CA ASP A 558 3.39 -7.88 26.67
C ASP A 558 4.00 -7.55 25.32
N ILE A 559 5.07 -8.26 24.96
CA ILE A 559 5.64 -8.22 23.60
C ILE A 559 4.98 -9.34 22.78
N ILE A 560 4.34 -8.98 21.67
CA ILE A 560 3.71 -9.92 20.74
C ILE A 560 4.76 -10.46 19.76
N ILE A 561 5.54 -9.56 19.15
CA ILE A 561 6.66 -9.88 18.28
C ILE A 561 7.84 -8.97 18.64
N ASP A 562 9.04 -9.56 18.66
CA ASP A 562 10.30 -8.88 18.87
C ASP A 562 11.22 -9.02 17.65
N GLN A 563 12.11 -8.04 17.43
CA GLN A 563 13.13 -8.02 16.37
C GLN A 563 12.60 -8.09 14.93
N LEU A 564 11.40 -7.56 14.66
CA LEU A 564 10.85 -7.47 13.32
C LEU A 564 11.10 -6.07 12.71
N PRO A 565 11.92 -5.94 11.66
CA PRO A 565 12.21 -4.63 11.05
C PRO A 565 11.07 -4.13 10.16
N ASP A 566 11.14 -2.84 9.80
CA ASP A 566 10.29 -2.16 8.82
C ASP A 566 8.79 -2.18 9.17
N LEU A 567 8.48 -2.13 10.46
CA LEU A 567 7.11 -2.07 10.97
C LEU A 567 6.45 -0.75 10.62
N MET A 568 5.23 -0.82 10.10
CA MET A 568 4.40 0.34 9.75
C MET A 568 3.06 0.27 10.49
N GLY A 569 1.95 0.47 9.79
CA GLY A 569 0.60 0.43 10.34
C GLY A 569 0.19 -0.90 10.94
N LEU A 570 -0.76 -0.84 11.86
CA LEU A 570 -1.30 -2.00 12.57
C LEU A 570 -2.82 -1.84 12.72
N LYS A 571 -3.56 -2.92 12.50
CA LYS A 571 -5.00 -2.96 12.78
C LYS A 571 -5.37 -4.24 13.53
N ALA A 572 -5.92 -4.10 14.71
CA ALA A 572 -6.49 -5.20 15.47
C ALA A 572 -7.98 -5.35 15.11
N ILE A 573 -8.39 -6.56 14.77
CA ILE A 573 -9.75 -6.84 14.28
C ILE A 573 -10.35 -8.09 14.94
N ASN A 574 -11.67 -8.07 15.12
CA ASN A 574 -12.46 -9.28 15.22
C ASN A 574 -13.14 -9.53 13.88
N VAL A 575 -12.81 -10.66 13.24
CA VAL A 575 -13.17 -10.96 11.83
C VAL A 575 -14.68 -10.92 11.57
N ASN A 576 -15.50 -11.20 12.57
CA ASN A 576 -16.95 -11.32 12.46
C ASN A 576 -17.72 -10.20 13.17
N ALA A 577 -17.04 -9.28 13.86
CA ALA A 577 -17.70 -8.23 14.61
C ALA A 577 -18.15 -7.08 13.70
N VAL A 578 -19.46 -6.96 13.51
CA VAL A 578 -20.10 -5.80 12.88
C VAL A 578 -20.85 -5.04 13.96
N HIS A 579 -20.51 -3.76 14.15
CA HIS A 579 -21.09 -2.94 15.20
C HIS A 579 -22.01 -1.85 14.64
N GLY A 580 -23.18 -1.68 15.29
CA GLY A 580 -24.09 -0.57 15.05
C GLY A 580 -24.81 -0.60 13.71
N THR A 581 -25.62 0.42 13.51
CA THR A 581 -26.35 0.72 12.28
C THR A 581 -26.55 2.24 12.16
N ASN A 582 -26.82 2.73 10.98
CA ASN A 582 -27.14 4.13 10.71
C ASN A 582 -28.06 4.26 9.49
N PRO A 583 -28.58 5.45 9.16
CA PRO A 583 -29.50 5.63 8.03
C PRO A 583 -28.94 5.21 6.65
N CYS A 584 -27.62 5.21 6.46
CA CYS A 584 -26.97 4.78 5.20
C CYS A 584 -26.98 3.26 4.99
N ALA A 585 -27.27 2.46 6.01
CA ALA A 585 -27.24 0.99 5.95
C ALA A 585 -28.27 0.41 4.96
N ILE A 586 -29.40 1.10 4.78
CA ILE A 586 -30.51 0.64 3.94
C ILE A 586 -30.48 1.41 2.62
N ASN A 587 -30.30 0.69 1.51
CA ASN A 587 -30.32 1.25 0.14
C ASN A 587 -29.45 2.50 0.00
N ASN A 588 -28.29 2.56 0.67
CA ASN A 588 -27.40 3.72 0.62
C ASN A 588 -28.12 5.05 1.03
N GLY A 589 -29.05 5.01 1.97
CA GLY A 589 -29.90 6.16 2.33
C GLY A 589 -30.73 6.72 1.16
N ASN A 590 -30.97 5.95 0.11
CA ASN A 590 -31.50 6.33 -1.19
C ASN A 590 -30.65 7.34 -1.99
N CYS A 591 -29.41 7.63 -1.56
CA CYS A 591 -28.48 8.49 -2.30
C CYS A 591 -28.04 7.85 -3.61
N SER A 592 -27.95 8.64 -4.68
CA SER A 592 -27.52 8.17 -6.01
C SER A 592 -26.04 7.71 -6.00
N HIS A 593 -25.18 8.29 -5.16
CA HIS A 593 -23.75 7.98 -5.08
C HIS A 593 -23.29 7.72 -3.64
N LEU A 594 -22.89 8.75 -2.90
CA LEU A 594 -22.40 8.64 -1.54
C LEU A 594 -23.48 8.94 -0.52
N CYS A 595 -23.65 8.10 0.48
CA CYS A 595 -24.38 8.39 1.70
C CYS A 595 -23.35 8.60 2.82
N LEU A 596 -23.32 9.78 3.40
CA LEU A 596 -22.40 10.19 4.46
C LEU A 596 -23.18 10.42 5.75
N ASN A 597 -22.96 9.55 6.75
CA ASN A 597 -23.68 9.64 8.01
C ASN A 597 -23.26 10.89 8.80
N ARG A 598 -24.22 11.44 9.57
CA ARG A 598 -24.02 12.61 10.43
C ARG A 598 -24.54 12.34 11.84
N PRO A 599 -24.01 13.06 12.83
CA PRO A 599 -24.52 12.95 14.21
C PRO A 599 -26.03 13.19 14.31
N GLY A 600 -26.66 12.48 15.25
CA GLY A 600 -28.10 12.64 15.52
C GLY A 600 -29.00 11.84 14.58
N ASN A 601 -28.56 10.70 14.10
CA ASN A 601 -29.27 9.80 13.19
C ASN A 601 -29.71 10.49 11.89
N ASN A 602 -28.78 11.30 11.33
CA ASN A 602 -28.98 12.08 10.12
C ASN A 602 -27.91 11.71 9.10
N PHE A 603 -28.09 12.08 7.84
CA PHE A 603 -27.10 11.83 6.78
C PHE A 603 -27.18 12.89 5.68
N THR A 604 -26.16 12.93 4.86
CA THR A 604 -26.08 13.78 3.68
C THR A 604 -25.77 12.93 2.47
N CYS A 605 -26.53 13.05 1.39
CA CYS A 605 -26.10 12.52 0.10
C CYS A 605 -25.01 13.44 -0.46
N ALA A 606 -23.99 12.85 -1.04
CA ALA A 606 -22.87 13.58 -1.63
C ALA A 606 -22.55 13.05 -3.03
N CYS A 607 -22.02 13.95 -3.85
CA CYS A 607 -21.71 13.65 -5.23
C CYS A 607 -20.19 13.50 -5.43
N PRO A 608 -19.75 12.62 -6.35
CA PRO A 608 -18.37 12.54 -6.77
C PRO A 608 -17.86 13.84 -7.39
N ILE A 609 -16.55 13.96 -7.49
CA ILE A 609 -15.92 15.05 -8.23
C ILE A 609 -16.52 15.11 -9.65
N GLY A 610 -16.99 16.28 -10.05
CA GLY A 610 -17.60 16.50 -11.36
C GLY A 610 -19.12 16.54 -11.38
N LEU A 611 -19.79 16.06 -10.32
CA LEU A 611 -21.24 16.05 -10.20
C LEU A 611 -21.70 16.98 -9.07
N GLU A 612 -22.94 17.42 -9.13
CA GLU A 612 -23.57 18.19 -8.07
C GLU A 612 -24.93 17.60 -7.66
N LEU A 613 -25.32 17.91 -6.43
CA LEU A 613 -26.57 17.42 -5.84
C LEU A 613 -27.74 18.29 -6.34
N THR A 614 -28.78 17.67 -6.85
CA THR A 614 -30.01 18.37 -7.25
C THR A 614 -30.80 18.89 -6.04
N SER A 615 -31.86 19.65 -6.30
CA SER A 615 -32.73 20.20 -5.24
C SER A 615 -33.48 19.13 -4.42
N ASP A 616 -33.52 17.89 -4.91
CA ASP A 616 -34.09 16.74 -4.16
C ASP A 616 -33.16 16.27 -3.03
N ASN A 617 -31.93 16.76 -2.97
CA ASN A 617 -30.86 16.36 -2.03
C ASN A 617 -30.49 14.87 -2.06
N VAL A 618 -30.78 14.16 -3.15
CA VAL A 618 -30.55 12.71 -3.31
C VAL A 618 -29.80 12.38 -4.59
N THR A 619 -30.14 13.06 -5.70
CA THR A 619 -29.66 12.75 -7.05
C THR A 619 -28.49 13.63 -7.43
N CYS A 620 -27.45 13.04 -7.99
CA CYS A 620 -26.29 13.75 -8.56
C CYS A 620 -26.41 13.86 -10.08
N ILE A 621 -26.17 15.06 -10.60
CA ILE A 621 -26.16 15.37 -12.04
C ILE A 621 -24.87 16.11 -12.41
N VAL A 622 -24.55 16.11 -13.70
CA VAL A 622 -23.51 17.00 -14.24
C VAL A 622 -24.10 18.42 -14.24
N PRO A 623 -23.44 19.43 -13.64
CA PRO A 623 -23.93 20.80 -13.65
C PRO A 623 -23.97 21.35 -15.09
N GLU A 624 -24.98 22.13 -15.42
CA GLU A 624 -25.14 22.74 -16.74
C GLU A 624 -24.04 23.76 -17.02
N ALA A 625 -23.72 24.59 -16.01
CA ALA A 625 -22.65 25.58 -16.07
C ALA A 625 -21.93 25.72 -14.75
N PHE A 626 -20.62 25.90 -14.79
CA PHE A 626 -19.80 26.17 -13.61
C PHE A 626 -18.61 27.10 -13.94
N LEU A 627 -18.16 27.83 -12.93
CA LEU A 627 -16.88 28.56 -12.99
C LEU A 627 -15.73 27.58 -12.71
N ILE A 628 -14.71 27.61 -13.55
CA ILE A 628 -13.38 27.12 -13.21
C ILE A 628 -12.50 28.32 -12.87
N PHE A 629 -11.69 28.20 -11.83
CA PHE A 629 -10.78 29.27 -11.45
C PHE A 629 -9.50 28.73 -10.83
N SER A 630 -8.41 29.46 -11.07
CA SER A 630 -7.11 29.14 -10.47
C SER A 630 -6.88 29.93 -9.19
N ARG A 631 -6.39 29.25 -8.18
CA ARG A 631 -5.56 29.81 -7.12
C ARG A 631 -4.10 29.42 -7.42
N LYS A 632 -3.13 30.05 -6.77
CA LYS A 632 -1.72 29.74 -7.07
C LYS A 632 -1.43 28.25 -7.17
N GLU A 633 -1.85 27.48 -6.19
CA GLU A 633 -1.46 26.07 -5.99
C GLU A 633 -2.57 25.06 -6.33
N ASN A 634 -3.74 25.51 -6.77
CA ASN A 634 -4.83 24.61 -7.15
C ASN A 634 -5.80 25.23 -8.16
N ILE A 635 -6.55 24.36 -8.82
CA ILE A 635 -7.64 24.73 -9.71
C ILE A 635 -8.94 24.25 -9.08
N ARG A 636 -9.93 25.13 -9.04
CA ARG A 636 -11.23 24.87 -8.40
C ARG A 636 -12.37 25.13 -9.38
N ARG A 637 -13.55 24.67 -9.02
CA ARG A 637 -14.79 24.96 -9.75
C ARG A 637 -15.92 25.34 -8.79
N ILE A 638 -16.85 26.11 -9.27
CA ILE A 638 -18.06 26.53 -8.56
C ILE A 638 -19.25 26.35 -9.50
N SER A 639 -20.28 25.59 -9.08
CA SER A 639 -21.53 25.51 -9.82
C SER A 639 -22.21 26.89 -9.86
N LEU A 640 -22.70 27.31 -11.00
CA LEU A 640 -23.43 28.57 -11.16
C LEU A 640 -24.90 28.46 -10.73
N GLU A 641 -25.39 27.25 -10.45
CA GLU A 641 -26.74 27.03 -9.94
C GLU A 641 -26.77 27.02 -8.40
N SER A 642 -25.90 26.21 -7.79
CA SER A 642 -25.91 25.99 -6.33
C SER A 642 -24.90 26.86 -5.57
N TYR A 643 -23.93 27.49 -6.27
CA TYR A 643 -22.76 28.21 -5.73
C TYR A 643 -21.86 27.33 -4.83
N ARG A 644 -21.98 26.02 -4.93
CA ARG A 644 -21.11 25.08 -4.24
C ARG A 644 -19.83 24.89 -5.03
N GLY A 645 -18.68 24.97 -4.34
CA GLY A 645 -17.36 24.81 -4.90
C GLY A 645 -16.71 23.49 -4.53
N ASP A 646 -15.80 23.03 -5.41
CA ASP A 646 -14.99 21.84 -5.21
C ASP A 646 -13.57 22.08 -5.77
N VAL A 647 -12.59 21.31 -5.27
CA VAL A 647 -11.23 21.32 -5.82
C VAL A 647 -11.14 20.28 -6.92
N ILE A 648 -10.56 20.65 -8.07
CA ILE A 648 -10.21 19.67 -9.10
C ILE A 648 -8.89 19.01 -8.66
N PRO A 649 -8.81 17.70 -8.50
CA PRO A 649 -7.66 17.01 -7.91
C PRO A 649 -6.51 16.89 -8.92
N ILE A 650 -5.87 18.00 -9.26
CA ILE A 650 -4.71 18.07 -10.13
C ILE A 650 -3.45 18.21 -9.28
N GLN A 651 -2.45 17.39 -9.56
CA GLN A 651 -1.15 17.44 -8.87
C GLN A 651 -0.10 18.21 -9.66
N GLY A 652 0.94 18.68 -8.95
CA GLY A 652 2.09 19.37 -9.54
C GLY A 652 1.83 20.82 -9.96
N VAL A 653 0.72 21.38 -9.55
CA VAL A 653 0.36 22.80 -9.77
C VAL A 653 1.12 23.66 -8.75
N GLN A 654 1.86 24.67 -9.22
CA GLN A 654 2.63 25.56 -8.34
C GLN A 654 2.19 27.02 -8.40
N GLU A 655 2.06 27.59 -9.61
CA GLU A 655 1.64 28.97 -9.79
C GLU A 655 0.87 29.15 -11.10
N VAL A 656 -0.42 28.81 -11.07
CA VAL A 656 -1.31 28.91 -12.24
C VAL A 656 -1.71 30.33 -12.48
N THR A 657 -1.46 30.84 -13.68
CA THR A 657 -1.76 32.24 -14.08
C THR A 657 -2.87 32.37 -15.10
N ALA A 658 -3.05 31.40 -15.98
CA ALA A 658 -4.13 31.44 -16.97
C ALA A 658 -4.78 30.08 -17.11
N LEU A 659 -6.09 30.06 -17.35
CA LEU A 659 -6.94 28.88 -17.55
C LEU A 659 -7.76 29.00 -18.81
N ASP A 660 -7.94 27.89 -19.51
CA ASP A 660 -9.00 27.76 -20.53
C ASP A 660 -9.36 26.25 -20.67
N TYR A 661 -10.26 25.91 -21.55
CA TYR A 661 -10.77 24.55 -21.68
C TYR A 661 -11.14 24.20 -23.13
N ASP A 662 -11.22 22.91 -23.42
CA ASP A 662 -11.87 22.36 -24.61
C ASP A 662 -13.03 21.47 -24.17
N ILE A 663 -14.25 21.91 -24.43
CA ILE A 663 -15.45 21.19 -24.01
C ILE A 663 -15.71 19.94 -24.87
N SER A 664 -15.12 19.87 -26.07
CA SER A 664 -15.29 18.71 -26.97
C SER A 664 -14.56 17.44 -26.48
N ASP A 665 -13.49 17.65 -25.67
CA ASP A 665 -12.68 16.57 -25.08
C ASP A 665 -12.69 16.59 -23.54
N ASP A 666 -13.58 17.41 -22.94
CA ASP A 666 -13.71 17.59 -21.49
C ASP A 666 -12.37 17.89 -20.78
N ARG A 667 -11.49 18.66 -21.41
CA ARG A 667 -10.17 19.02 -20.90
C ARG A 667 -10.04 20.48 -20.48
N ILE A 668 -9.31 20.71 -19.40
CA ILE A 668 -8.83 22.03 -18.99
C ILE A 668 -7.35 22.16 -19.29
N TYR A 669 -6.96 23.39 -19.60
CA TYR A 669 -5.58 23.78 -19.89
C TYR A 669 -5.18 24.90 -18.94
N TRP A 670 -3.91 24.92 -18.53
CA TRP A 670 -3.38 26.01 -17.68
C TRP A 670 -1.92 26.29 -17.96
N THR A 671 -1.54 27.52 -17.68
CA THR A 671 -0.15 27.97 -17.66
C THR A 671 0.35 27.99 -16.21
N ASP A 672 1.57 27.56 -15.98
CA ASP A 672 2.24 27.62 -14.69
C ASP A 672 3.58 28.35 -14.85
N VAL A 673 3.68 29.54 -14.23
CA VAL A 673 4.86 30.41 -14.38
C VAL A 673 6.03 29.94 -13.53
N SER A 674 5.78 29.21 -12.44
CA SER A 674 6.82 28.65 -11.59
C SER A 674 7.53 27.46 -12.25
N THR A 675 6.79 26.54 -12.83
CA THR A 675 7.33 25.39 -13.58
C THR A 675 7.70 25.74 -15.03
N LYS A 676 7.24 26.91 -15.54
CA LYS A 676 7.40 27.33 -16.93
C LYS A 676 6.84 26.31 -17.92
N THR A 677 5.63 25.83 -17.65
CA THR A 677 4.94 24.84 -18.47
C THR A 677 3.53 25.29 -18.84
N ILE A 678 3.02 24.73 -19.93
CA ILE A 678 1.59 24.68 -20.20
C ILE A 678 1.16 23.22 -20.10
N SER A 679 0.14 22.95 -19.30
CA SER A 679 -0.34 21.59 -19.01
C SER A 679 -1.84 21.47 -19.26
N ARG A 680 -2.32 20.23 -19.33
CA ARG A 680 -3.74 19.91 -19.48
C ARG A 680 -4.13 18.69 -18.64
N ALA A 681 -5.40 18.58 -18.31
CA ALA A 681 -6.00 17.42 -17.68
C ALA A 681 -7.48 17.32 -18.05
N TYR A 682 -8.09 16.17 -17.78
CA TYR A 682 -9.56 16.10 -17.82
C TYR A 682 -10.17 16.94 -16.68
N ILE A 683 -11.40 17.38 -16.88
CA ILE A 683 -12.13 18.21 -15.89
C ILE A 683 -12.33 17.52 -14.53
N ASN A 684 -12.17 16.21 -14.45
CA ASN A 684 -12.17 15.45 -13.20
C ASN A 684 -10.79 15.36 -12.54
N GLY A 685 -9.74 16.00 -13.11
CA GLY A 685 -8.37 16.00 -12.62
C GLY A 685 -7.51 14.84 -13.09
N SER A 686 -8.03 13.89 -13.84
CA SER A 686 -7.26 12.76 -14.33
C SER A 686 -6.42 13.07 -15.58
N SER A 687 -5.42 12.22 -15.86
CA SER A 687 -4.53 12.31 -17.04
C SER A 687 -3.85 13.68 -17.20
N VAL A 688 -3.15 14.12 -16.16
CA VAL A 688 -2.33 15.34 -16.19
C VAL A 688 -1.17 15.16 -17.15
N GLU A 689 -1.06 16.06 -18.12
CA GLU A 689 -0.01 16.06 -19.15
C GLU A 689 0.58 17.46 -19.33
N SER A 690 1.90 17.58 -19.38
CA SER A 690 2.56 18.82 -19.80
C SER A 690 2.65 18.88 -21.32
N VAL A 691 2.01 19.88 -21.89
CA VAL A 691 1.88 20.10 -23.35
C VAL A 691 3.07 20.86 -23.90
N ILE A 692 3.48 21.93 -23.23
CA ILE A 692 4.66 22.73 -23.57
C ILE A 692 5.58 22.78 -22.37
N ILE A 693 6.82 22.29 -22.51
CA ILE A 693 7.79 22.12 -21.41
C ILE A 693 9.09 22.90 -21.59
N PHE A 694 9.23 23.65 -22.68
CA PHE A 694 10.45 24.41 -22.97
C PHE A 694 10.15 25.71 -23.72
N GLY A 695 11.08 26.69 -23.64
CA GLY A 695 10.99 27.95 -24.35
C GLY A 695 9.86 28.85 -23.86
N LEU A 696 9.47 28.75 -22.61
CA LEU A 696 8.57 29.65 -21.89
C LEU A 696 9.36 30.42 -20.82
N ASN A 697 8.94 31.63 -20.54
CA ASN A 697 9.52 32.44 -19.47
C ASN A 697 8.46 32.87 -18.45
N TYR A 698 7.46 33.70 -18.87
CA TYR A 698 6.29 34.05 -18.07
C TYR A 698 5.03 33.92 -18.93
N PRO A 699 4.48 32.71 -19.12
CA PRO A 699 3.26 32.49 -19.88
C PRO A 699 2.04 32.87 -19.04
N GLU A 700 1.59 34.12 -19.13
CA GLU A 700 0.51 34.65 -18.30
C GLU A 700 -0.85 34.73 -19.00
N GLY A 701 -0.93 34.55 -20.30
CA GLY A 701 -2.18 34.52 -21.05
C GLY A 701 -2.30 33.28 -21.91
N MET A 702 -3.47 32.67 -21.94
CA MET A 702 -3.74 31.50 -22.76
C MET A 702 -5.18 31.46 -23.23
N ALA A 703 -5.41 30.91 -24.42
CA ALA A 703 -6.74 30.69 -24.95
C ALA A 703 -6.77 29.50 -25.90
N VAL A 704 -7.85 28.71 -25.85
CA VAL A 704 -8.11 27.55 -26.71
C VAL A 704 -8.93 27.95 -27.93
N ASP A 705 -8.44 27.61 -29.11
CA ASP A 705 -9.25 27.59 -30.34
C ASP A 705 -9.94 26.23 -30.44
N TRP A 706 -11.18 26.18 -29.97
CA TRP A 706 -11.99 24.93 -29.89
C TRP A 706 -12.44 24.43 -31.27
N ILE A 707 -12.41 25.29 -32.31
CA ILE A 707 -12.80 24.88 -33.66
C ILE A 707 -11.62 24.23 -34.40
N ALA A 708 -10.46 24.90 -34.44
CA ALA A 708 -9.29 24.38 -35.14
C ALA A 708 -8.41 23.47 -34.23
N GLN A 709 -8.76 23.29 -32.97
CA GLN A 709 -8.02 22.47 -31.99
C GLN A 709 -6.57 22.97 -31.83
N ASN A 710 -6.41 24.27 -31.62
CA ASN A 710 -5.13 24.94 -31.38
C ASN A 710 -5.10 25.62 -30.02
N LEU A 711 -3.91 25.77 -29.47
CA LEU A 711 -3.63 26.45 -28.23
C LEU A 711 -2.81 27.71 -28.51
N TYR A 712 -3.29 28.85 -28.03
CA TYR A 712 -2.60 30.14 -28.11
C TYR A 712 -2.14 30.59 -26.75
N TRP A 713 -0.96 31.18 -26.63
CA TRP A 713 -0.50 31.78 -25.37
C TRP A 713 0.35 33.04 -25.60
N ALA A 714 0.28 33.93 -24.60
CA ALA A 714 1.11 35.11 -24.50
C ALA A 714 2.19 34.89 -23.45
N ASP A 715 3.43 35.12 -23.80
CA ASP A 715 4.57 35.07 -22.90
C ASP A 715 5.11 36.49 -22.67
N LEU A 716 4.85 36.99 -21.47
CA LEU A 716 5.26 38.33 -21.03
C LEU A 716 6.78 38.47 -21.00
N GLY A 717 7.50 37.49 -20.55
CA GLY A 717 8.96 37.55 -20.48
C GLY A 717 9.67 37.42 -21.81
N LEU A 718 8.97 36.95 -22.85
CA LEU A 718 9.48 36.86 -24.23
C LEU A 718 8.83 37.82 -25.16
N ASN A 719 7.86 38.61 -24.73
CA ASN A 719 7.12 39.60 -25.52
C ASN A 719 6.59 39.04 -26.83
N ARG A 720 5.91 37.90 -26.80
CA ARG A 720 5.39 37.26 -28.01
C ARG A 720 4.12 36.47 -27.77
N ILE A 721 3.37 36.25 -28.84
CA ILE A 721 2.23 35.33 -28.84
C ILE A 721 2.56 34.15 -29.76
N GLU A 722 2.30 32.94 -29.27
CA GLU A 722 2.56 31.70 -30.00
C GLU A 722 1.30 30.86 -30.12
N VAL A 723 1.34 29.88 -31.04
CA VAL A 723 0.29 28.88 -31.26
C VAL A 723 0.90 27.51 -31.44
N ALA A 724 0.21 26.48 -30.97
CA ALA A 724 0.51 25.07 -31.23
C ALA A 724 -0.81 24.27 -31.33
N ARG A 725 -0.74 23.00 -31.72
CA ARG A 725 -1.87 22.10 -31.53
C ARG A 725 -2.14 21.89 -30.04
N LEU A 726 -3.36 21.49 -29.71
CA LEU A 726 -3.74 21.21 -28.32
C LEU A 726 -2.87 20.11 -27.63
N ASN A 727 -2.14 19.34 -28.41
CA ASN A 727 -1.15 18.37 -27.91
C ASN A 727 0.29 18.88 -27.85
N GLY A 728 0.49 20.20 -28.11
CA GLY A 728 1.79 20.86 -28.10
C GLY A 728 2.63 20.72 -29.37
N GLN A 729 2.14 19.99 -30.37
CA GLN A 729 2.86 19.84 -31.66
C GLN A 729 2.73 21.06 -32.55
N HIS A 730 3.67 21.19 -33.50
CA HIS A 730 3.67 22.23 -34.54
C HIS A 730 3.65 23.67 -34.01
N ARG A 731 4.44 23.94 -32.96
CA ARG A 731 4.58 25.25 -32.33
C ARG A 731 5.09 26.31 -33.27
N ARG A 732 4.46 27.51 -33.24
CA ARG A 732 4.82 28.64 -34.07
C ARG A 732 4.63 29.99 -33.34
N VAL A 733 5.59 30.93 -33.48
CA VAL A 733 5.44 32.33 -33.08
C VAL A 733 4.61 33.05 -34.15
N ILE A 734 3.54 33.72 -33.73
CA ILE A 734 2.66 34.47 -34.65
C ILE A 734 2.81 35.99 -34.51
N LEU A 735 3.09 36.49 -33.30
CA LEU A 735 3.29 37.91 -33.01
C LEU A 735 4.49 38.07 -32.06
N TYR A 736 5.39 39.02 -32.42
CA TYR A 736 6.61 39.31 -31.63
C TYR A 736 7.16 40.73 -31.79
N HIS A 737 6.59 41.54 -32.66
CA HIS A 737 7.04 42.93 -32.88
C HIS A 737 6.15 43.92 -32.14
N ASN A 738 6.75 44.97 -31.55
CA ASN A 738 6.04 46.07 -30.87
C ASN A 738 5.05 45.55 -29.81
N MET A 739 5.47 44.55 -29.05
CA MET A 739 4.77 44.04 -27.87
C MET A 739 5.58 44.42 -26.66
N ASP A 740 4.89 44.80 -25.58
CA ASP A 740 5.50 45.27 -24.35
C ASP A 740 4.61 44.79 -23.17
N ASP A 741 4.86 43.59 -22.71
CA ASP A 741 4.10 42.87 -21.67
C ASP A 741 2.69 42.38 -22.10
N PRO A 742 2.57 41.48 -23.12
CA PRO A 742 1.29 40.88 -23.49
C PRO A 742 0.79 39.93 -22.39
N ARG A 743 -0.50 40.05 -22.00
CA ARG A 743 -1.09 39.28 -20.92
C ARG A 743 -2.28 38.44 -21.36
N SER A 744 -3.49 38.88 -21.11
CA SER A 744 -4.69 38.10 -21.35
C SER A 744 -4.98 37.94 -22.85
N LEU A 745 -5.40 36.75 -23.24
CA LEU A 745 -5.87 36.43 -24.59
C LEU A 745 -7.35 36.04 -24.56
N ALA A 746 -8.08 36.46 -25.60
CA ALA A 746 -9.39 35.93 -25.91
C ALA A 746 -9.50 35.69 -27.43
N LEU A 747 -10.13 34.62 -27.81
CA LEU A 747 -10.31 34.19 -29.18
C LEU A 747 -11.77 34.30 -29.62
N ASP A 748 -11.96 34.67 -30.88
CA ASP A 748 -13.20 34.44 -31.62
C ASP A 748 -12.90 33.56 -32.84
N PRO A 749 -12.84 32.26 -32.66
CA PRO A 749 -12.49 31.35 -33.75
C PRO A 749 -13.47 31.31 -34.89
N ALA A 750 -14.76 31.55 -34.61
CA ALA A 750 -15.80 31.62 -35.67
C ALA A 750 -15.59 32.78 -36.63
N GLU A 751 -15.22 33.95 -36.10
CA GLU A 751 -14.93 35.12 -36.87
C GLU A 751 -13.45 35.26 -37.31
N GLY A 752 -12.55 34.40 -36.78
CA GLY A 752 -11.13 34.32 -37.14
C GLY A 752 -10.25 35.37 -36.50
N TYR A 753 -10.60 35.87 -35.32
CA TYR A 753 -9.86 36.93 -34.61
C TYR A 753 -9.28 36.46 -33.26
N LEU A 754 -8.13 37.02 -32.90
CA LEU A 754 -7.58 37.00 -31.55
C LEU A 754 -7.48 38.43 -31.00
N TYR A 755 -7.72 38.55 -29.68
CA TYR A 755 -7.64 39.81 -28.92
C TYR A 755 -6.69 39.60 -27.74
N TRP A 756 -5.90 40.66 -27.41
CA TRP A 756 -5.01 40.61 -26.24
C TRP A 756 -4.85 41.94 -25.57
N THR A 757 -4.47 41.89 -24.30
CA THR A 757 -4.06 43.04 -23.51
C THR A 757 -2.54 43.20 -23.52
N ASP A 758 -2.04 44.43 -23.57
CA ASP A 758 -0.62 44.76 -23.51
C ASP A 758 -0.42 45.82 -22.41
N TRP A 759 0.40 45.50 -21.39
CA TRP A 759 0.61 46.39 -20.23
C TRP A 759 1.68 47.44 -20.38
N GLY A 760 2.52 47.35 -21.35
CA GLY A 760 3.72 48.16 -21.51
C GLY A 760 3.57 49.65 -21.24
N THR A 761 4.54 50.42 -21.64
CA THR A 761 4.55 51.88 -21.42
C THR A 761 3.31 52.60 -21.99
N ASN A 762 2.59 51.98 -22.88
CA ASN A 762 1.31 52.44 -23.42
C ASN A 762 0.28 51.31 -23.38
N GLY A 763 -0.39 51.14 -22.24
CA GLY A 763 -1.42 50.11 -22.07
C GLY A 763 -2.48 50.18 -23.18
N ARG A 764 -2.77 49.02 -23.79
CA ARG A 764 -3.67 48.94 -24.95
C ARG A 764 -4.30 47.57 -25.11
N ILE A 765 -5.37 47.50 -25.86
CA ILE A 765 -5.99 46.26 -26.33
C ILE A 765 -5.84 46.23 -27.85
N GLU A 766 -5.35 45.13 -28.35
CA GLU A 766 -5.12 44.90 -29.77
C GLU A 766 -5.92 43.68 -30.28
N ARG A 767 -6.12 43.63 -31.58
CA ARG A 767 -6.72 42.54 -32.34
C ARG A 767 -5.86 42.16 -33.53
N ALA A 768 -5.81 40.88 -33.86
CA ALA A 768 -5.24 40.35 -35.11
C ALA A 768 -6.09 39.19 -35.64
N ALA A 769 -5.84 38.75 -36.86
CA ALA A 769 -6.34 37.45 -37.30
C ALA A 769 -5.62 36.32 -36.57
N LEU A 770 -6.21 35.10 -36.55
CA LEU A 770 -5.63 33.99 -35.84
C LEU A 770 -4.25 33.54 -36.36
N ASP A 771 -3.85 33.95 -37.55
CA ASP A 771 -2.49 33.75 -38.11
C ASP A 771 -1.49 34.87 -37.75
N GLY A 772 -1.92 35.87 -36.99
CA GLY A 772 -1.13 37.05 -36.61
C GLY A 772 -1.19 38.22 -37.62
N SER A 773 -1.84 38.03 -38.76
CA SER A 773 -2.02 39.10 -39.75
C SER A 773 -3.11 40.14 -39.35
N TYR A 774 -3.20 41.26 -40.09
CA TYR A 774 -4.22 42.31 -39.88
C TYR A 774 -4.25 42.88 -38.45
N ARG A 775 -3.10 42.97 -37.79
CA ARG A 775 -2.93 43.52 -36.45
C ARG A 775 -3.41 44.96 -36.36
N LYS A 776 -4.20 45.30 -35.36
CA LYS A 776 -4.76 46.63 -35.13
C LYS A 776 -4.91 46.94 -33.65
N ILE A 777 -4.53 48.15 -33.23
CA ILE A 777 -4.86 48.69 -31.92
C ILE A 777 -6.35 49.02 -31.90
N LEU A 778 -7.12 48.43 -31.00
CA LEU A 778 -8.53 48.71 -30.82
C LEU A 778 -8.75 49.84 -29.81
N ILE A 779 -8.09 49.74 -28.65
CA ILE A 779 -8.24 50.66 -27.54
C ILE A 779 -6.84 51.01 -27.05
N GLY A 780 -6.51 52.28 -27.04
CA GLY A 780 -5.25 52.80 -26.52
C GLY A 780 -5.43 53.68 -25.30
N LYS A 781 -4.31 54.07 -24.69
CA LYS A 781 -4.26 54.96 -23.52
C LYS A 781 -4.99 54.35 -22.31
N LEU A 782 -4.77 53.09 -22.10
CA LEU A 782 -5.16 52.37 -20.89
C LEU A 782 -4.03 52.41 -19.84
N GLY A 783 -4.35 52.18 -18.61
CA GLY A 783 -3.36 51.96 -17.56
C GLY A 783 -2.73 50.57 -17.68
N ARG A 784 -3.17 49.63 -16.89
CA ARG A 784 -2.75 48.24 -16.93
C ARG A 784 -3.94 47.31 -17.24
N PRO A 785 -4.30 47.13 -18.52
CA PRO A 785 -5.39 46.25 -18.92
C PRO A 785 -4.98 44.80 -18.67
N ASN A 786 -5.61 44.13 -17.70
CA ASN A 786 -5.18 42.82 -17.25
C ASN A 786 -5.97 41.68 -17.92
N SER A 787 -7.21 41.47 -17.56
CA SER A 787 -8.06 40.43 -18.09
C SER A 787 -9.07 40.90 -19.08
N LEU A 788 -9.38 40.07 -20.08
CA LEU A 788 -10.31 40.43 -21.13
C LEU A 788 -11.17 39.21 -21.51
N THR A 789 -12.46 39.44 -21.88
CA THR A 789 -13.39 38.40 -22.33
C THR A 789 -14.32 38.90 -23.41
N ILE A 790 -14.88 37.99 -24.18
CA ILE A 790 -15.80 38.27 -25.29
C ILE A 790 -17.20 37.78 -24.95
N ASP A 791 -18.19 38.63 -25.15
CA ASP A 791 -19.60 38.24 -25.25
C ASP A 791 -19.90 37.94 -26.73
N TYR A 792 -20.01 36.68 -27.06
CA TYR A 792 -20.25 36.22 -28.43
C TYR A 792 -21.67 36.51 -28.93
N VAL A 793 -22.61 36.72 -28.02
CA VAL A 793 -24.02 36.99 -28.35
C VAL A 793 -24.21 38.50 -28.70
N GLU A 794 -23.77 39.35 -27.80
CA GLU A 794 -23.89 40.82 -27.95
C GLU A 794 -22.73 41.43 -28.76
N GLN A 795 -21.75 40.61 -29.19
CA GLN A 795 -20.56 41.04 -29.92
C GLN A 795 -19.84 42.18 -29.21
N ARG A 796 -19.60 42.02 -27.92
CA ARG A 796 -18.94 43.01 -27.04
C ARG A 796 -17.69 42.41 -26.38
N LEU A 797 -16.72 43.33 -26.17
CA LEU A 797 -15.49 43.08 -25.46
C LEU A 797 -15.59 43.67 -24.05
N TYR A 798 -15.19 42.95 -23.04
CA TYR A 798 -15.10 43.38 -21.65
C TYR A 798 -13.68 43.20 -21.14
N TRP A 799 -13.16 44.17 -20.36
CA TRP A 799 -11.82 44.12 -19.79
C TRP A 799 -11.74 44.77 -18.41
N ILE A 800 -10.71 44.45 -17.68
CA ILE A 800 -10.32 45.05 -16.41
C ILE A 800 -9.10 45.94 -16.65
N ASP A 801 -9.11 47.16 -16.15
CA ASP A 801 -7.94 48.04 -16.05
C ASP A 801 -7.56 48.17 -14.56
N LEU A 802 -6.39 47.65 -14.17
CA LEU A 802 -5.95 47.60 -12.76
C LEU A 802 -5.65 49.01 -12.21
N ASP A 803 -5.19 49.96 -13.04
CA ASP A 803 -4.87 51.34 -12.60
C ASP A 803 -6.13 52.14 -12.32
N THR A 804 -7.16 51.96 -13.11
CA THR A 804 -8.46 52.64 -12.91
C THR A 804 -9.39 51.84 -11.99
N LYS A 805 -9.08 50.56 -11.70
CA LYS A 805 -9.92 49.65 -10.90
C LYS A 805 -11.34 49.53 -11.44
N ARG A 806 -11.49 49.45 -12.76
CA ARG A 806 -12.77 49.41 -13.46
C ARG A 806 -12.89 48.22 -14.40
N ILE A 807 -14.14 47.81 -14.60
CA ILE A 807 -14.55 46.94 -15.70
C ILE A 807 -15.19 47.85 -16.77
N GLU A 808 -14.68 47.79 -17.99
CA GLU A 808 -15.18 48.52 -19.11
C GLU A 808 -15.57 47.60 -20.27
N SER A 809 -16.36 48.12 -21.21
CA SER A 809 -16.76 47.37 -22.40
C SER A 809 -16.73 48.24 -23.64
N SER A 810 -16.62 47.57 -24.80
CA SER A 810 -16.79 48.19 -26.13
C SER A 810 -17.41 47.18 -27.11
N ASP A 811 -17.73 47.61 -28.33
CA ASP A 811 -17.94 46.64 -29.40
C ASP A 811 -16.62 45.97 -29.82
N LEU A 812 -16.67 44.91 -30.62
CA LEU A 812 -15.47 44.18 -31.08
C LEU A 812 -14.57 44.99 -32.03
N SER A 813 -14.96 46.21 -32.41
CA SER A 813 -14.15 47.14 -33.20
C SER A 813 -13.50 48.22 -32.35
N GLY A 814 -13.73 48.24 -31.03
CA GLY A 814 -13.21 49.23 -30.08
C GLY A 814 -14.05 50.50 -29.95
N ASN A 815 -15.26 50.55 -30.57
CA ASN A 815 -16.18 51.69 -30.45
C ASN A 815 -17.14 51.50 -29.30
N GLN A 816 -17.95 52.51 -28.98
CA GLN A 816 -18.97 52.48 -27.91
C GLN A 816 -18.41 52.07 -26.55
N ARG A 817 -17.20 52.59 -26.24
CA ARG A 817 -16.53 52.31 -24.95
C ARG A 817 -17.33 52.93 -23.82
N MET A 818 -17.61 52.12 -22.77
CA MET A 818 -18.30 52.51 -21.57
C MET A 818 -17.84 51.78 -20.34
N PRO A 819 -17.82 52.42 -19.16
CA PRO A 819 -17.59 51.71 -17.91
C PRO A 819 -18.87 50.95 -17.49
N LEU A 820 -18.68 49.76 -16.92
CA LEU A 820 -19.80 48.96 -16.44
C LEU A 820 -20.34 49.47 -15.08
N PHE A 821 -19.46 50.02 -14.23
CA PHE A 821 -19.80 50.52 -12.89
C PHE A 821 -19.35 51.99 -12.77
N GLY A 822 -20.17 52.82 -12.10
CA GLY A 822 -19.84 54.21 -11.80
C GLY A 822 -18.90 54.39 -10.60
N SER A 823 -18.77 53.43 -9.74
CA SER A 823 -17.88 53.44 -8.57
C SER A 823 -16.74 52.42 -8.73
N SER A 824 -15.62 52.68 -8.09
CA SER A 824 -14.47 51.82 -8.11
C SER A 824 -14.72 50.46 -7.44
N LEU A 825 -14.21 49.42 -8.05
CA LEU A 825 -13.98 48.14 -7.44
C LEU A 825 -12.70 48.22 -6.60
N HIS A 826 -12.44 47.22 -5.73
CA HIS A 826 -11.23 47.24 -4.88
C HIS A 826 -9.96 46.88 -5.69
N GLU A 827 -9.83 45.62 -6.11
CA GLU A 827 -8.77 45.16 -7.01
C GLU A 827 -9.27 44.03 -7.92
N PRO A 828 -10.16 44.33 -8.90
CA PRO A 828 -10.62 43.34 -9.84
C PRO A 828 -9.45 42.85 -10.67
N TYR A 829 -9.26 41.53 -10.80
CA TYR A 829 -8.08 40.92 -11.41
C TYR A 829 -8.39 40.13 -12.67
N SER A 830 -9.32 39.20 -12.61
CA SER A 830 -9.77 38.38 -13.74
C SER A 830 -11.29 38.44 -13.92
N LEU A 831 -11.76 38.31 -15.15
CA LEU A 831 -13.19 38.33 -15.48
C LEU A 831 -13.55 37.35 -16.58
N THR A 832 -14.82 36.92 -16.55
CA THR A 832 -15.43 36.09 -17.61
C THR A 832 -16.90 36.47 -17.78
N GLN A 833 -17.49 36.11 -18.92
CA GLN A 833 -18.86 36.43 -19.26
C GLN A 833 -19.69 35.18 -19.47
N TYR A 834 -20.93 35.13 -18.93
CA TYR A 834 -21.88 34.09 -19.23
C TYR A 834 -23.32 34.56 -19.07
N ALA A 835 -24.19 34.20 -20.03
CA ALA A 835 -25.59 34.61 -20.11
C ALA A 835 -25.71 36.17 -20.02
N ASP A 836 -26.48 36.67 -19.06
CA ASP A 836 -26.70 38.10 -18.83
C ASP A 836 -25.71 38.73 -17.85
N TYR A 837 -24.68 38.00 -17.41
CA TYR A 837 -23.79 38.44 -16.35
C TYR A 837 -22.32 38.49 -16.74
N ILE A 838 -21.60 39.39 -16.09
CA ILE A 838 -20.14 39.41 -15.98
C ILE A 838 -19.77 38.90 -14.58
N TYR A 839 -18.79 38.02 -14.53
CA TYR A 839 -18.21 37.48 -13.31
C TYR A 839 -16.77 37.98 -13.19
N TRP A 840 -16.34 38.37 -11.99
CA TRP A 840 -14.95 38.77 -11.75
C TRP A 840 -14.45 38.31 -10.38
N ALA A 841 -13.16 38.14 -10.29
CA ALA A 841 -12.44 37.91 -9.03
C ALA A 841 -11.76 39.21 -8.59
N ASP A 842 -11.82 39.47 -7.29
CA ASP A 842 -11.19 40.62 -6.66
C ASP A 842 -10.13 40.15 -5.65
N TRP A 843 -8.89 40.57 -5.85
CA TRP A 843 -7.74 40.09 -5.07
C TRP A 843 -7.74 40.53 -3.62
N THR A 844 -8.08 41.83 -3.37
CA THR A 844 -8.04 42.39 -2.02
C THR A 844 -9.16 41.86 -1.13
N THR A 845 -10.34 41.72 -1.71
CA THR A 845 -11.52 41.27 -0.95
C THR A 845 -11.63 39.75 -0.91
N GLY A 846 -10.88 39.03 -1.71
CA GLY A 846 -10.94 37.57 -1.82
C GLY A 846 -12.30 37.05 -2.24
N LYS A 847 -12.96 37.75 -3.18
CA LYS A 847 -14.33 37.44 -3.61
C LYS A 847 -14.42 37.17 -5.10
N ILE A 848 -15.34 36.27 -5.46
CA ILE A 848 -15.88 36.19 -6.82
C ILE A 848 -17.28 36.77 -6.78
N GLU A 849 -17.50 37.73 -7.65
CA GLU A 849 -18.77 38.46 -7.78
C GLU A 849 -19.30 38.41 -9.21
N ARG A 850 -20.60 38.70 -9.37
CA ARG A 850 -21.23 38.90 -10.67
C ARG A 850 -22.13 40.13 -10.64
N ALA A 851 -22.36 40.69 -11.83
CA ALA A 851 -23.37 41.72 -12.05
C ALA A 851 -23.92 41.64 -13.49
N HIS A 852 -25.04 42.27 -13.73
CA HIS A 852 -25.64 42.32 -15.06
C HIS A 852 -24.71 43.01 -16.07
N LYS A 853 -24.42 42.34 -17.18
CA LYS A 853 -23.38 42.74 -18.15
C LYS A 853 -23.55 44.11 -18.81
N LEU A 854 -24.77 44.65 -18.92
CA LEU A 854 -25.04 45.92 -19.56
C LEU A 854 -25.27 47.07 -18.56
N SER A 855 -25.94 46.78 -17.43
CA SER A 855 -26.31 47.81 -16.45
C SER A 855 -25.42 47.89 -15.22
N GLY A 856 -24.65 46.83 -14.94
CA GLY A 856 -23.88 46.71 -13.70
C GLY A 856 -24.75 46.49 -12.46
N GLU A 857 -26.05 46.30 -12.60
CA GLU A 857 -26.99 46.07 -11.51
C GLU A 857 -27.00 44.60 -11.06
N ASN A 858 -27.74 44.31 -10.00
CA ASN A 858 -27.87 42.97 -9.42
C ASN A 858 -26.52 42.34 -9.03
N ARG A 859 -25.62 43.15 -8.47
CA ARG A 859 -24.34 42.71 -7.98
C ARG A 859 -24.54 41.66 -6.85
N THR A 860 -23.94 40.48 -7.04
CA THR A 860 -24.08 39.34 -6.11
C THR A 860 -22.72 38.72 -5.87
N ILE A 861 -22.43 38.34 -4.63
CA ILE A 861 -21.25 37.56 -4.25
C ILE A 861 -21.54 36.10 -4.55
N ILE A 862 -20.67 35.45 -5.32
CA ILE A 862 -20.72 34.01 -5.64
C ILE A 862 -19.99 33.23 -4.57
N GLN A 863 -18.78 33.68 -4.22
CA GLN A 863 -17.97 33.08 -3.16
C GLN A 863 -17.07 34.15 -2.52
N GLU A 864 -16.71 33.95 -1.27
CA GLU A 864 -15.82 34.80 -0.50
C GLU A 864 -14.76 33.97 0.26
N ASN A 865 -13.81 34.65 0.87
CA ASN A 865 -12.66 34.07 1.57
C ASN A 865 -11.73 33.28 0.63
N LEU A 866 -11.56 33.79 -0.59
CA LEU A 866 -10.64 33.25 -1.57
C LEU A 866 -9.39 34.14 -1.63
N ASP A 867 -8.23 33.56 -1.41
CA ASP A 867 -6.95 34.26 -1.61
C ASP A 867 -6.35 33.91 -2.97
N SER A 868 -5.70 34.90 -3.58
CA SER A 868 -4.86 34.69 -4.78
C SER A 868 -5.57 34.06 -5.98
N VAL A 869 -6.81 34.44 -6.29
CA VAL A 869 -7.48 34.03 -7.54
C VAL A 869 -6.83 34.73 -8.73
N MET A 870 -6.25 33.93 -9.63
CA MET A 870 -5.48 34.44 -10.79
C MET A 870 -6.33 34.51 -12.05
N ASP A 871 -7.06 33.49 -12.41
CA ASP A 871 -7.91 33.47 -13.60
C ASP A 871 -9.23 32.76 -13.33
N ILE A 872 -10.29 33.19 -14.02
CA ILE A 872 -11.63 32.59 -13.97
C ILE A 872 -12.21 32.40 -15.36
N GLN A 873 -12.86 31.23 -15.60
CA GLN A 873 -13.57 30.94 -16.85
C GLN A 873 -14.90 30.28 -16.57
N VAL A 874 -15.92 30.54 -17.39
CA VAL A 874 -17.18 29.75 -17.31
C VAL A 874 -17.10 28.58 -18.27
N TYR A 875 -17.24 27.38 -17.71
CA TYR A 875 -17.32 26.13 -18.47
C TYR A 875 -18.77 25.88 -18.89
N HIS A 876 -19.09 26.10 -20.14
CA HIS A 876 -20.39 25.87 -20.75
C HIS A 876 -20.32 25.79 -22.28
N THR A 877 -21.17 24.96 -22.91
CA THR A 877 -21.20 24.76 -24.36
C THR A 877 -21.44 26.03 -25.16
N SER A 878 -22.24 26.98 -24.65
CA SER A 878 -22.50 28.25 -25.34
C SER A 878 -21.26 29.15 -25.48
N ARG A 879 -20.21 28.88 -24.68
CA ARG A 879 -18.96 29.65 -24.74
C ARG A 879 -18.03 29.16 -25.85
N GLN A 880 -18.25 27.95 -26.37
CA GLN A 880 -17.44 27.33 -27.41
C GLN A 880 -18.32 26.85 -28.55
N SER A 881 -18.98 27.77 -29.22
CA SER A 881 -19.87 27.50 -30.36
C SER A 881 -19.30 28.10 -31.66
N GLY A 882 -19.97 27.86 -32.77
CA GLY A 882 -19.61 28.42 -34.08
C GLY A 882 -18.93 27.38 -35.00
N TRP A 883 -18.53 27.83 -36.17
CA TRP A 883 -17.91 27.04 -37.19
C TRP A 883 -16.95 27.88 -38.05
N ASN A 884 -15.85 27.30 -38.50
CA ASN A 884 -14.96 27.82 -39.51
C ASN A 884 -14.39 26.67 -40.39
N PRO A 885 -13.73 26.95 -41.52
CA PRO A 885 -13.20 25.91 -42.41
C PRO A 885 -12.18 24.97 -41.76
N CYS A 886 -11.51 25.35 -40.66
CA CYS A 886 -10.56 24.50 -39.96
C CYS A 886 -11.22 23.32 -39.20
N ALA A 887 -12.54 23.39 -38.96
CA ALA A 887 -13.29 22.35 -38.24
C ALA A 887 -13.27 21.00 -38.96
N VAL A 888 -13.13 20.98 -40.29
CA VAL A 888 -13.17 19.72 -41.05
C VAL A 888 -11.79 19.41 -41.60
N ASN A 889 -11.24 18.22 -41.25
CA ASN A 889 -9.93 17.78 -41.71
C ASN A 889 -8.82 18.84 -41.56
N ASN A 890 -8.82 19.57 -40.46
CA ASN A 890 -7.84 20.64 -40.24
C ASN A 890 -7.76 21.62 -41.42
N GLY A 891 -8.89 21.91 -42.08
CA GLY A 891 -8.94 22.77 -43.27
C GLY A 891 -8.10 22.27 -44.45
N GLY A 892 -7.73 20.98 -44.47
CA GLY A 892 -6.81 20.39 -45.44
C GLY A 892 -5.33 20.71 -45.17
N CYS A 893 -5.00 21.36 -44.06
CA CYS A 893 -3.64 21.71 -43.68
C CYS A 893 -2.90 20.52 -43.08
N SER A 894 -1.63 20.31 -43.43
CA SER A 894 -0.80 19.23 -42.88
C SER A 894 -0.40 19.45 -41.42
N HIS A 895 -0.37 20.70 -40.94
CA HIS A 895 0.08 21.04 -39.58
C HIS A 895 -0.94 21.91 -38.84
N LEU A 896 -0.82 23.23 -38.90
CA LEU A 896 -1.74 24.18 -38.28
C LEU A 896 -2.73 24.75 -39.31
N CYS A 897 -4.02 24.74 -38.96
CA CYS A 897 -5.04 25.53 -39.64
C CYS A 897 -5.35 26.75 -38.78
N LEU A 898 -5.11 27.93 -39.31
CA LEU A 898 -5.32 29.22 -38.62
C LEU A 898 -6.37 30.01 -39.42
N ALA A 899 -7.56 30.15 -38.83
CA ALA A 899 -8.68 30.80 -39.52
C ALA A 899 -8.42 32.28 -39.78
N LEU A 900 -8.84 32.77 -40.96
CA LEU A 900 -8.84 34.18 -41.32
C LEU A 900 -10.24 34.76 -41.21
N PRO A 901 -10.36 36.05 -40.91
CA PRO A 901 -11.64 36.75 -40.85
C PRO A 901 -12.46 36.62 -42.14
N VAL A 902 -13.76 36.41 -42.02
CA VAL A 902 -14.67 36.24 -43.16
C VAL A 902 -14.62 37.42 -44.13
N SER A 903 -14.47 38.64 -43.65
CA SER A 903 -14.29 39.89 -44.43
C SER A 903 -13.04 39.89 -45.31
N VAL A 904 -12.03 39.07 -44.93
CA VAL A 904 -10.76 38.94 -45.68
C VAL A 904 -10.88 37.81 -46.70
N GLN A 905 -11.56 36.76 -46.38
CA GLN A 905 -11.81 35.62 -47.30
C GLN A 905 -12.59 36.05 -48.53
N GLN A 906 -13.59 36.91 -48.39
CA GLN A 906 -14.36 37.44 -49.53
C GLN A 906 -13.52 38.30 -50.48
N LYS A 907 -12.49 39.02 -49.99
CA LYS A 907 -11.57 39.77 -50.83
C LYS A 907 -10.59 38.91 -51.65
N ALA A 908 -10.23 37.74 -51.15
CA ALA A 908 -9.36 36.80 -51.86
C ALA A 908 -10.05 36.13 -53.06
N TYR A 909 -11.38 35.95 -53.02
CA TYR A 909 -12.17 35.40 -54.15
C TYR A 909 -12.54 36.39 -55.20
N THR A 910 -12.36 37.69 -55.00
CA THR A 910 -12.65 38.75 -56.01
C THR A 910 -11.43 39.15 -56.84
N HIS A 911 -10.26 38.53 -56.64
CA HIS A 911 -9.02 38.77 -57.37
C HIS A 911 -8.44 37.55 -58.07
N HIS A 912 -9.30 36.61 -58.48
CA HIS A 912 -8.97 35.55 -59.45
C HIS A 912 -9.90 35.56 -60.64
#